data_458589e863efd840b8094e362c254577
#
_entry.id   458589e863efd840b8094e362c254577
#
_cell.length_a   1.000
_cell.length_b   1.000
_cell.length_c   1.000
_cell.angle_alpha   90.00
_cell.angle_beta   90.00
_cell.angle_gamma   90.00
#
_symmetry.space_group_name_H-M   'P 1'
#
loop_
_entity.id
_entity.type
_entity.pdbx_description
1 polymer ?
#
loop_
_entity_poly.entity_id
_entity_poly.type
_entity_poly.pdbx_seq_one_letter_code
_entity_poly.pdbx_strand_id
1 'polypeptide(L)'
;MTGPPRLLLGAALLFWGGMTERAVPGLACALLMEGAHWTRVRWDFKERSFLVGWRLSVLLLLFAMVLVVLQGEGRNAMAKVFSWLPVILLPLQFVQSYGLSRTMTMGTFSLLVRRRREHSLKHGLPFREVSFSFGHVYFCAILLAACLGELADSVAFFPGLLILISWAIAGTGSWSWKKAGLALPCALAVTALGAWGGQVGLSALYQYVTQGRFGGEGDPSARERQTSLGSLGKIKQSPEIKWRLIPEQGDLPKLIRVASYATYRTTTWYFDEVPGGGNFAKDFTTPRTLANPANPADPDDEFVIAPPDLADLNVAVDPALPRFRLRGAVPREGTLLPLPANAAALHQFVFEEFDRNSLGTFKLKPSQPVIDARVLWGGDFATEKPPWTTVGARPVNGREIVIQPDLQIPRIEAAMLKEVADEIGLREGKTVPEKIALLQRHFFGKFRYTRYNSIPRDIKTWAEQDRKVAGYVAAEDPTMLGTFLQFTRAGHCEFFATASALLLREAGVPTRYVSGFAVMEIDPESGEARVRGTHAHAWCRAWDEASKSWIDVDLTPPDWANLEPDQASRFQELSDWIQLRRENLLVWRDRPGNMAIITAVLLTPLLIGLAYIGRNLWRSRSRVDGGKDGRPVAALPVTPLSDLEKPARKLLGERPPGMPLAPWLAQLSPRLPEPGLLAQAVALHQSLRFDPAEPEAGQLEELQQLVTRLRRELTS
;
A
#
# COMPACT_ATOMS: atom_id res chain seq x y z
N MET A 1 18.08 -30.08 15.20
CA MET A 1 18.42 -29.07 14.17
C MET A 1 19.38 -28.08 14.78
N THR A 2 20.55 -27.93 14.22
CA THR A 2 21.56 -26.97 14.67
C THR A 2 21.09 -25.54 14.33
N GLY A 3 21.32 -24.59 15.22
CA GLY A 3 21.02 -23.18 14.96
C GLY A 3 21.92 -22.58 13.86
N PRO A 4 21.67 -21.34 13.42
CA PRO A 4 22.49 -20.67 12.41
C PRO A 4 23.94 -20.56 12.91
N PRO A 5 24.93 -20.52 11.98
CA PRO A 5 26.34 -20.33 12.31
C PRO A 5 26.57 -19.06 13.13
N ARG A 6 27.65 -19.05 13.93
CA ARG A 6 28.07 -17.85 14.66
C ARG A 6 28.36 -16.71 13.68
N LEU A 7 28.06 -15.48 14.09
CA LEU A 7 28.21 -14.24 13.34
C LEU A 7 27.31 -14.09 12.10
N LEU A 8 26.57 -15.13 11.69
CA LEU A 8 25.69 -15.05 10.52
C LEU A 8 24.54 -14.06 10.74
N LEU A 9 23.88 -14.15 11.91
CA LEU A 9 22.75 -13.25 12.22
C LEU A 9 23.23 -11.81 12.36
N GLY A 10 24.39 -11.60 13.00
CA GLY A 10 24.99 -10.27 13.12
C GLY A 10 25.34 -9.67 11.76
N ALA A 11 25.99 -10.44 10.89
CA ALA A 11 26.31 -9.99 9.53
C ALA A 11 25.05 -9.68 8.70
N ALA A 12 24.03 -10.52 8.79
CA ALA A 12 22.75 -10.28 8.11
C ALA A 12 22.05 -9.00 8.62
N LEU A 13 22.09 -8.74 9.94
CA LEU A 13 21.52 -7.52 10.53
C LEU A 13 22.28 -6.25 10.12
N LEU A 14 23.61 -6.32 10.01
CA LEU A 14 24.43 -5.23 9.47
C LEU A 14 24.12 -4.98 7.98
N PHE A 15 23.98 -6.05 7.21
CA PHE A 15 23.58 -5.97 5.80
C PHE A 15 22.20 -5.32 5.66
N TRP A 16 21.21 -5.77 6.44
CA TRP A 16 19.88 -5.15 6.48
C TRP A 16 19.96 -3.66 6.84
N GLY A 17 20.73 -3.32 7.88
CA GLY A 17 20.90 -1.94 8.30
C GLY A 17 21.51 -1.04 7.21
N GLY A 18 22.46 -1.57 6.43
CA GLY A 18 23.07 -0.90 5.28
C GLY A 18 22.08 -0.73 4.12
N MET A 19 21.35 -1.79 3.74
CA MET A 19 20.40 -1.76 2.62
C MET A 19 19.15 -0.90 2.87
N THR A 20 18.77 -0.72 4.14
CA THR A 20 17.59 0.06 4.54
C THR A 20 17.91 1.46 5.09
N GLU A 21 19.19 1.91 4.99
CA GLU A 21 19.66 3.17 5.57
C GLU A 21 19.47 3.30 7.10
N ARG A 22 19.38 2.15 7.78
CA ARG A 22 19.16 2.04 9.23
C ARG A 22 20.39 1.43 9.94
N ALA A 23 21.57 2.00 9.69
CA ALA A 23 22.84 1.47 10.19
C ALA A 23 22.86 1.35 11.73
N VAL A 24 22.33 2.34 12.46
CA VAL A 24 22.31 2.33 13.94
C VAL A 24 21.43 1.21 14.50
N PRO A 25 20.14 1.05 14.11
CA PRO A 25 19.33 -0.11 14.48
C PRO A 25 19.98 -1.45 14.07
N GLY A 26 20.55 -1.53 12.87
CA GLY A 26 21.23 -2.73 12.37
C GLY A 26 22.39 -3.14 13.27
N LEU A 27 23.26 -2.20 13.61
CA LEU A 27 24.39 -2.42 14.52
C LEU A 27 23.93 -2.82 15.93
N ALA A 28 22.94 -2.13 16.48
CA ALA A 28 22.41 -2.44 17.82
C ALA A 28 21.85 -3.85 17.89
N CYS A 29 21.03 -4.25 16.89
CA CYS A 29 20.47 -5.60 16.80
C CYS A 29 21.56 -6.65 16.60
N ALA A 30 22.59 -6.37 15.77
CA ALA A 30 23.71 -7.27 15.54
C ALA A 30 24.51 -7.50 16.82
N LEU A 31 24.89 -6.45 17.55
CA LEU A 31 25.59 -6.55 18.83
C LEU A 31 24.75 -7.31 19.86
N LEU A 32 23.45 -7.07 19.92
CA LEU A 32 22.57 -7.79 20.84
C LEU A 32 22.50 -9.28 20.51
N MET A 33 22.37 -9.66 19.25
CA MET A 33 22.29 -11.07 18.85
C MET A 33 23.61 -11.81 19.01
N GLU A 34 24.73 -11.22 18.59
CA GLU A 34 26.05 -11.83 18.73
C GLU A 34 26.56 -11.80 20.17
N GLY A 35 26.15 -10.82 20.96
CA GLY A 35 26.41 -10.77 22.40
C GLY A 35 26.01 -12.05 23.14
N ALA A 36 25.03 -12.77 22.65
CA ALA A 36 24.67 -14.08 23.18
C ALA A 36 25.79 -15.14 23.06
N HIS A 37 26.72 -14.99 22.11
CA HIS A 37 27.85 -15.91 21.95
C HIS A 37 29.03 -15.57 22.86
N TRP A 38 29.17 -14.31 23.27
CA TRP A 38 30.32 -13.82 24.06
C TRP A 38 30.02 -13.70 25.56
N THR A 39 28.71 -13.55 25.90
CA THR A 39 28.31 -13.48 27.30
C THR A 39 28.02 -14.87 27.86
N ARG A 40 28.40 -15.08 29.14
CA ARG A 40 28.04 -16.32 29.87
C ARG A 40 26.64 -16.21 30.52
N VAL A 41 25.98 -15.10 30.37
CA VAL A 41 24.63 -14.88 30.94
C VAL A 41 23.59 -15.64 30.13
N ARG A 42 22.86 -16.51 30.78
CA ARG A 42 21.73 -17.24 30.20
C ARG A 42 20.53 -17.11 31.13
N TRP A 43 19.34 -17.20 30.56
CA TRP A 43 18.09 -17.16 31.30
C TRP A 43 17.36 -18.48 31.12
N ASP A 44 16.82 -19.00 32.22
CA ASP A 44 15.90 -20.14 32.19
C ASP A 44 14.52 -19.66 31.72
N PHE A 45 14.39 -19.52 30.40
CA PHE A 45 13.12 -19.16 29.79
C PHE A 45 12.20 -20.38 29.71
N LYS A 46 11.16 -20.37 30.52
CA LYS A 46 10.07 -21.35 30.46
C LYS A 46 9.22 -21.10 29.21
N GLU A 47 8.37 -22.05 28.85
CA GLU A 47 7.44 -21.97 27.71
C GLU A 47 6.64 -20.65 27.69
N ARG A 48 6.27 -20.13 28.86
CA ARG A 48 5.60 -18.82 28.99
C ARG A 48 6.42 -17.65 28.47
N SER A 49 7.74 -17.68 28.57
CA SER A 49 8.60 -16.60 28.08
C SER A 49 8.65 -16.53 26.56
N PHE A 50 8.60 -17.67 25.88
CA PHE A 50 8.48 -17.73 24.43
C PHE A 50 7.13 -17.15 23.96
N LEU A 51 6.05 -17.42 24.70
CA LEU A 51 4.74 -16.83 24.45
C LEU A 51 4.73 -15.32 24.62
N VAL A 52 5.42 -14.81 25.65
CA VAL A 52 5.56 -13.37 25.88
C VAL A 52 6.38 -12.73 24.73
N GLY A 53 7.49 -13.36 24.33
CA GLY A 53 8.27 -12.90 23.16
C GLY A 53 7.44 -12.84 21.88
N TRP A 54 6.62 -13.87 21.62
CA TRP A 54 5.70 -13.89 20.48
C TRP A 54 4.65 -12.78 20.54
N ARG A 55 3.99 -12.63 21.70
CA ARG A 55 2.99 -11.56 21.91
C ARG A 55 3.58 -10.17 21.74
N LEU A 56 4.83 -9.96 22.20
CA LEU A 56 5.52 -8.70 21.99
C LEU A 56 5.85 -8.47 20.52
N SER A 57 6.28 -9.49 19.78
CA SER A 57 6.49 -9.40 18.33
C SER A 57 5.19 -9.05 17.59
N VAL A 58 4.06 -9.65 17.98
CA VAL A 58 2.74 -9.30 17.42
C VAL A 58 2.35 -7.85 17.77
N LEU A 59 2.59 -7.42 19.01
CA LEU A 59 2.34 -6.04 19.43
C LEU A 59 3.18 -5.04 18.64
N LEU A 60 4.47 -5.33 18.43
CA LEU A 60 5.37 -4.50 17.61
C LEU A 60 4.91 -4.46 16.14
N LEU A 61 4.43 -5.59 15.60
CA LEU A 61 3.87 -5.62 14.25
C LEU A 61 2.62 -4.72 14.14
N LEU A 62 1.69 -4.85 15.08
CA LEU A 62 0.50 -3.99 15.12
C LEU A 62 0.87 -2.52 15.29
N PHE A 63 1.84 -2.23 16.16
CA PHE A 63 2.38 -0.89 16.35
C PHE A 63 2.97 -0.31 15.05
N ALA A 64 3.81 -1.10 14.34
CA ALA A 64 4.37 -0.71 13.05
C ALA A 64 3.29 -0.48 11.99
N MET A 65 2.28 -1.36 11.93
CA MET A 65 1.13 -1.18 11.01
C MET A 65 0.37 0.11 11.29
N VAL A 66 0.08 0.40 12.56
CA VAL A 66 -0.63 1.64 12.94
C VAL A 66 0.20 2.86 12.59
N LEU A 67 1.52 2.86 12.91
CA LEU A 67 2.40 3.97 12.55
C LEU A 67 2.43 4.25 11.06
N VAL A 68 2.55 3.20 10.24
CA VAL A 68 2.62 3.34 8.77
C VAL A 68 1.28 3.84 8.21
N VAL A 69 0.15 3.35 8.74
CA VAL A 69 -1.19 3.87 8.37
C VAL A 69 -1.31 5.35 8.74
N LEU A 70 -0.83 5.72 9.93
CA LEU A 70 -0.85 7.11 10.39
C LEU A 70 0.09 8.02 9.58
N GLN A 71 1.17 7.50 9.01
CA GLN A 71 2.08 8.28 8.15
C GLN A 71 1.48 8.57 6.77
N GLY A 72 0.34 7.96 6.43
CA GLY A 72 -0.35 8.22 5.17
C GLY A 72 0.35 7.63 3.93
N GLU A 73 1.31 6.74 4.13
CA GLU A 73 2.12 6.16 3.06
C GLU A 73 1.38 5.06 2.28
N GLY A 74 0.32 5.39 1.61
CA GLY A 74 -0.50 4.59 0.71
C GLY A 74 0.04 3.18 0.30
N ARG A 75 0.59 3.06 -0.89
CA ARG A 75 1.02 1.79 -1.51
C ARG A 75 2.24 1.15 -0.86
N ASN A 76 3.16 1.94 -0.33
CA ASN A 76 4.42 1.46 0.25
C ASN A 76 4.28 1.06 1.74
N ALA A 77 3.09 1.24 2.31
CA ALA A 77 2.79 0.97 3.71
C ALA A 77 3.23 -0.44 4.15
N MET A 78 2.83 -1.46 3.41
CA MET A 78 3.16 -2.86 3.74
C MET A 78 4.65 -3.15 3.58
N ALA A 79 5.28 -2.64 2.52
CA ALA A 79 6.72 -2.80 2.33
C ALA A 79 7.51 -2.18 3.49
N LYS A 80 7.12 -1.00 3.96
CA LYS A 80 7.74 -0.36 5.14
C LYS A 80 7.54 -1.16 6.42
N VAL A 81 6.36 -1.72 6.67
CA VAL A 81 6.17 -2.61 7.84
C VAL A 81 7.09 -3.83 7.75
N PHE A 82 7.13 -4.50 6.59
CA PHE A 82 7.99 -5.66 6.39
C PHE A 82 9.49 -5.33 6.45
N SER A 83 9.90 -4.13 6.06
CA SER A 83 11.30 -3.70 6.22
C SER A 83 11.74 -3.59 7.69
N TRP A 84 10.82 -3.56 8.65
CA TRP A 84 11.10 -3.58 10.09
C TRP A 84 11.00 -4.98 10.73
N LEU A 85 10.77 -6.04 9.95
CA LEU A 85 10.69 -7.43 10.46
C LEU A 85 11.83 -7.84 11.39
N PRO A 86 13.10 -7.48 11.14
CA PRO A 86 14.19 -7.84 12.05
C PRO A 86 13.99 -7.30 13.47
N VAL A 87 13.49 -6.08 13.61
CA VAL A 87 13.19 -5.46 14.91
C VAL A 87 11.91 -6.04 15.52
N ILE A 88 10.88 -6.26 14.71
CA ILE A 88 9.60 -6.84 15.14
C ILE A 88 9.78 -8.25 15.71
N LEU A 89 10.61 -9.07 15.08
CA LEU A 89 10.85 -10.46 15.50
C LEU A 89 12.01 -10.59 16.51
N LEU A 90 12.72 -9.50 16.80
CA LEU A 90 13.85 -9.47 17.72
C LEU A 90 13.52 -10.05 19.11
N PRO A 91 12.38 -9.75 19.77
CA PRO A 91 12.06 -10.28 21.09
C PRO A 91 12.02 -11.81 21.12
N LEU A 92 11.47 -12.42 20.07
CA LEU A 92 11.34 -13.86 19.96
C LEU A 92 12.72 -14.50 19.76
N GLN A 93 13.54 -13.94 18.86
CA GLN A 93 14.90 -14.41 18.63
C GLN A 93 15.80 -14.20 19.87
N PHE A 94 15.61 -13.11 20.61
CA PHE A 94 16.30 -12.84 21.85
C PHE A 94 16.06 -13.96 22.90
N VAL A 95 14.79 -14.32 23.12
CA VAL A 95 14.45 -15.41 24.06
C VAL A 95 15.11 -16.71 23.66
N GLN A 96 15.23 -17.01 22.36
CA GLN A 96 15.93 -18.21 21.91
C GLN A 96 17.46 -18.09 22.07
N SER A 97 18.07 -16.96 21.69
CA SER A 97 19.52 -16.80 21.69
C SER A 97 20.11 -16.79 23.10
N TYR A 98 19.40 -16.22 24.06
CA TYR A 98 19.82 -16.08 25.44
C TYR A 98 19.21 -17.13 26.38
N GLY A 99 18.28 -17.96 25.88
CA GLY A 99 17.68 -19.05 26.64
C GLY A 99 18.59 -20.28 26.79
N LEU A 100 18.34 -21.09 27.81
CA LEU A 100 18.95 -22.41 27.98
C LEU A 100 18.44 -23.38 26.91
N SER A 101 17.16 -23.30 26.55
CA SER A 101 16.57 -24.08 25.45
C SER A 101 16.84 -23.39 24.11
N ARG A 102 17.53 -24.08 23.20
CA ARG A 102 17.85 -23.56 21.85
C ARG A 102 16.76 -23.85 20.81
N THR A 103 15.73 -24.56 21.18
CA THR A 103 14.62 -24.91 20.27
C THR A 103 13.29 -24.38 20.81
N MET A 104 12.40 -24.03 19.89
CA MET A 104 11.03 -23.62 20.18
C MET A 104 10.05 -24.68 19.71
N THR A 105 8.94 -24.81 20.41
CA THR A 105 7.86 -25.70 20.02
C THR A 105 6.82 -24.99 19.17
N MET A 106 6.15 -25.72 18.27
CA MET A 106 5.08 -25.16 17.43
C MET A 106 3.89 -24.66 18.26
N GLY A 107 3.70 -25.14 19.48
CA GLY A 107 2.70 -24.63 20.42
C GLY A 107 2.89 -23.16 20.80
N THR A 108 4.10 -22.61 20.60
CA THR A 108 4.37 -21.17 20.82
C THR A 108 3.59 -20.30 19.84
N PHE A 109 3.45 -20.71 18.58
CA PHE A 109 2.87 -19.94 17.49
C PHE A 109 1.40 -20.27 17.21
N SER A 110 1.00 -21.52 17.46
CA SER A 110 -0.31 -22.01 17.09
C SER A 110 -1.19 -22.35 18.30
N LEU A 111 -2.31 -21.63 18.41
CA LEU A 111 -3.36 -21.94 19.39
C LEU A 111 -3.97 -23.33 19.17
N LEU A 112 -4.07 -23.77 17.90
CA LEU A 112 -4.61 -25.07 17.54
C LEU A 112 -3.71 -26.20 18.02
N VAL A 113 -2.38 -26.08 17.82
CA VAL A 113 -1.40 -27.05 18.30
C VAL A 113 -1.43 -27.14 19.82
N ARG A 114 -1.55 -25.99 20.50
CA ARG A 114 -1.66 -25.93 21.96
C ARG A 114 -2.92 -26.62 22.47
N ARG A 115 -4.08 -26.30 21.88
CA ARG A 115 -5.35 -26.98 22.23
C ARG A 115 -5.30 -28.46 21.95
N ARG A 116 -4.69 -28.87 20.84
CA ARG A 116 -4.51 -30.29 20.51
C ARG A 116 -3.60 -31.00 21.49
N ARG A 117 -2.50 -30.36 21.94
CA ARG A 117 -1.63 -30.85 23.02
C ARG A 117 -2.39 -30.99 24.33
N GLU A 118 -3.13 -29.99 24.76
CA GLU A 118 -3.93 -30.00 25.97
C GLU A 118 -5.00 -31.11 25.91
N HIS A 119 -5.65 -31.29 24.76
CA HIS A 119 -6.62 -32.38 24.56
C HIS A 119 -5.96 -33.75 24.62
N SER A 120 -4.82 -33.93 23.95
CA SER A 120 -4.09 -35.21 23.98
C SER A 120 -3.60 -35.54 25.39
N LEU A 121 -3.10 -34.59 26.15
CA LEU A 121 -2.69 -34.75 27.52
C LEU A 121 -3.85 -35.11 28.45
N LYS A 122 -5.03 -34.52 28.23
CA LYS A 122 -6.24 -34.85 29.02
C LYS A 122 -6.77 -36.27 28.77
N HIS A 123 -6.57 -36.77 27.55
CA HIS A 123 -7.07 -38.10 27.14
C HIS A 123 -5.99 -39.19 27.13
N GLY A 124 -4.78 -38.89 27.61
CA GLY A 124 -3.68 -39.85 27.63
C GLY A 124 -3.18 -40.30 26.26
N LEU A 125 -3.44 -39.46 25.21
CA LEU A 125 -3.04 -39.76 23.83
C LEU A 125 -1.59 -39.33 23.59
N PRO A 126 -0.80 -40.08 22.82
CA PRO A 126 0.57 -39.70 22.49
C PRO A 126 0.55 -38.42 21.64
N PHE A 127 1.28 -37.40 22.06
CA PHE A 127 1.44 -36.14 21.32
C PHE A 127 2.92 -35.86 21.06
N ARG A 128 3.32 -35.93 19.80
CA ARG A 128 4.68 -35.57 19.38
C ARG A 128 4.71 -34.08 18.97
N GLU A 129 5.35 -33.29 19.79
CA GLU A 129 5.50 -31.86 19.50
C GLU A 129 6.74 -31.62 18.62
N VAL A 130 6.54 -30.87 17.53
CA VAL A 130 7.63 -30.47 16.62
C VAL A 130 8.39 -29.30 17.25
N SER A 131 9.68 -29.50 17.49
CA SER A 131 10.60 -28.44 17.91
C SER A 131 11.53 -28.04 16.77
N PHE A 132 11.79 -26.75 16.63
CA PHE A 132 12.65 -26.20 15.59
C PHE A 132 13.46 -25.00 16.10
N SER A 133 14.52 -24.64 15.35
CA SER A 133 15.28 -23.42 15.62
C SER A 133 14.72 -22.27 14.84
N PHE A 134 14.27 -21.22 15.53
CA PHE A 134 13.72 -19.99 14.90
C PHE A 134 14.79 -19.16 14.20
N GLY A 135 16.07 -19.35 14.56
CA GLY A 135 17.19 -18.56 14.00
C GLY A 135 17.28 -18.56 12.47
N HIS A 136 16.92 -19.68 11.81
CA HIS A 136 16.88 -19.72 10.35
C HIS A 136 15.67 -18.93 9.79
N VAL A 137 14.52 -19.00 10.44
CA VAL A 137 13.33 -18.20 10.07
C VAL A 137 13.63 -16.71 10.24
N TYR A 138 14.29 -16.35 11.33
CA TYR A 138 14.73 -14.98 11.59
C TYR A 138 15.72 -14.49 10.53
N PHE A 139 16.68 -15.34 10.15
CA PHE A 139 17.62 -15.04 9.05
C PHE A 139 16.88 -14.75 7.74
N CYS A 140 15.92 -15.60 7.35
CA CYS A 140 15.11 -15.35 6.15
C CYS A 140 14.30 -14.04 6.26
N ALA A 141 13.77 -13.72 7.44
CA ALA A 141 13.06 -12.47 7.68
C ALA A 141 13.97 -11.24 7.56
N ILE A 142 15.23 -11.34 7.99
CA ILE A 142 16.22 -10.27 7.81
C ILE A 142 16.52 -10.04 6.34
N LEU A 143 16.73 -11.12 5.56
CA LEU A 143 17.00 -11.01 4.13
C LEU A 143 15.80 -10.43 3.38
N LEU A 144 14.58 -10.89 3.70
CA LEU A 144 13.35 -10.34 3.12
C LEU A 144 13.22 -8.84 3.41
N ALA A 145 13.51 -8.42 4.65
CA ALA A 145 13.48 -7.00 5.01
C ALA A 145 14.55 -6.18 4.28
N ALA A 146 15.73 -6.75 4.02
CA ALA A 146 16.79 -6.10 3.23
C ALA A 146 16.39 -5.91 1.76
N CYS A 147 15.63 -6.86 1.17
CA CYS A 147 15.09 -6.73 -0.20
C CYS A 147 14.10 -5.57 -0.37
N LEU A 148 13.53 -5.09 0.73
CA LEU A 148 12.57 -3.98 0.74
C LEU A 148 13.23 -2.64 1.12
N GLY A 149 14.56 -2.60 1.17
CA GLY A 149 15.33 -1.40 1.47
C GLY A 149 15.51 -0.48 0.26
N GLU A 150 15.79 0.78 0.52
CA GLU A 150 15.98 1.81 -0.52
C GLU A 150 17.23 1.55 -1.39
N LEU A 151 18.22 0.85 -0.85
CA LEU A 151 19.45 0.47 -1.57
C LEU A 151 19.42 -0.97 -2.13
N ALA A 152 18.24 -1.61 -2.20
CA ALA A 152 18.12 -2.97 -2.75
C ALA A 152 18.51 -3.07 -4.24
N ASP A 153 18.45 -1.98 -5.00
CA ASP A 153 18.89 -1.89 -6.39
C ASP A 153 20.39 -1.61 -6.54
N SER A 154 21.13 -1.45 -5.42
CA SER A 154 22.56 -1.18 -5.44
C SER A 154 23.38 -2.39 -5.90
N VAL A 155 24.52 -2.12 -6.54
CA VAL A 155 25.48 -3.17 -6.99
C VAL A 155 25.96 -4.06 -5.83
N ALA A 156 25.97 -3.56 -4.61
CA ALA A 156 26.42 -4.28 -3.41
C ALA A 156 25.38 -5.29 -2.87
N PHE A 157 24.10 -5.17 -3.26
CA PHE A 157 23.01 -5.99 -2.74
C PHE A 157 23.19 -7.48 -3.07
N PHE A 158 23.35 -7.83 -4.36
CA PHE A 158 23.46 -9.23 -4.79
C PHE A 158 24.68 -9.95 -4.26
N PRO A 159 25.90 -9.36 -4.28
CA PRO A 159 27.07 -9.97 -3.66
C PRO A 159 26.90 -10.21 -2.15
N GLY A 160 26.35 -9.23 -1.42
CA GLY A 160 26.09 -9.37 0.01
C GLY A 160 25.10 -10.49 0.32
N LEU A 161 24.00 -10.56 -0.40
CA LEU A 161 23.00 -11.62 -0.30
C LEU A 161 23.60 -13.00 -0.57
N LEU A 162 24.40 -13.12 -1.64
CA LEU A 162 25.08 -14.36 -2.01
C LEU A 162 26.05 -14.84 -0.94
N ILE A 163 26.86 -13.95 -0.37
CA ILE A 163 27.80 -14.26 0.72
C ILE A 163 27.04 -14.79 1.93
N LEU A 164 25.96 -14.13 2.35
CA LEU A 164 25.17 -14.52 3.52
C LEU A 164 24.48 -15.87 3.33
N ILE A 165 23.90 -16.13 2.17
CA ILE A 165 23.23 -17.41 1.87
C ILE A 165 24.28 -18.53 1.80
N SER A 166 25.41 -18.30 1.14
CA SER A 166 26.51 -19.27 1.05
C SER A 166 27.06 -19.62 2.44
N TRP A 167 27.19 -18.61 3.31
CA TRP A 167 27.63 -18.82 4.71
C TRP A 167 26.59 -19.63 5.51
N ALA A 168 25.30 -19.33 5.34
CA ALA A 168 24.23 -20.08 6.00
C ALA A 168 24.25 -21.57 5.61
N ILE A 169 24.44 -21.87 4.32
CA ILE A 169 24.50 -23.24 3.80
C ILE A 169 25.76 -23.95 4.29
N ALA A 170 26.92 -23.25 4.24
CA ALA A 170 28.19 -23.78 4.70
C ALA A 170 28.19 -24.21 6.17
N GLY A 171 27.45 -23.48 7.00
CA GLY A 171 27.39 -23.72 8.44
C GLY A 171 26.51 -24.90 8.88
N THR A 172 25.79 -25.55 7.96
CA THR A 172 24.81 -26.61 8.30
C THR A 172 25.35 -28.05 8.36
N GLY A 173 26.63 -28.31 8.06
CA GLY A 173 27.13 -29.67 8.05
C GLY A 173 28.65 -29.84 8.05
N SER A 174 29.12 -31.10 8.18
CA SER A 174 30.51 -31.48 7.97
C SER A 174 30.87 -31.26 6.50
N TRP A 175 31.65 -30.22 6.25
CA TRP A 175 32.03 -29.78 4.92
C TRP A 175 33.10 -30.71 4.30
N SER A 176 32.78 -31.37 3.17
CA SER A 176 33.78 -31.97 2.29
C SER A 176 33.87 -31.11 1.01
N TRP A 177 35.06 -31.01 0.43
CA TRP A 177 35.33 -30.27 -0.80
C TRP A 177 34.38 -30.63 -1.95
N LYS A 178 33.93 -31.91 -2.02
CA LYS A 178 32.96 -32.40 -3.02
C LYS A 178 31.56 -31.82 -2.78
N LYS A 179 31.17 -31.58 -1.52
CA LYS A 179 29.87 -30.95 -1.19
C LYS A 179 29.91 -29.42 -1.39
N ALA A 180 31.08 -28.81 -1.23
CA ALA A 180 31.28 -27.38 -1.49
C ALA A 180 31.09 -27.04 -2.97
N GLY A 181 31.61 -27.89 -3.87
CA GLY A 181 31.49 -27.71 -5.31
C GLY A 181 30.04 -27.77 -5.82
N LEU A 182 29.11 -28.44 -5.09
CA LEU A 182 27.70 -28.50 -5.42
C LEU A 182 26.88 -27.41 -4.67
N ALA A 183 27.29 -27.04 -3.47
CA ALA A 183 26.56 -26.08 -2.63
C ALA A 183 26.61 -24.65 -3.20
N LEU A 184 27.71 -24.24 -3.80
CA LEU A 184 27.86 -22.91 -4.38
C LEU A 184 26.96 -22.71 -5.63
N PRO A 185 26.93 -23.60 -6.63
CA PRO A 185 25.99 -23.46 -7.74
C PRO A 185 24.53 -23.63 -7.29
N CYS A 186 24.22 -24.47 -6.30
CA CYS A 186 22.88 -24.53 -5.73
C CYS A 186 22.48 -23.23 -5.02
N ALA A 187 23.38 -22.62 -4.26
CA ALA A 187 23.14 -21.33 -3.62
C ALA A 187 22.94 -20.22 -4.67
N LEU A 188 23.77 -20.21 -5.72
CA LEU A 188 23.63 -19.30 -6.86
C LEU A 188 22.29 -19.50 -7.58
N ALA A 189 21.91 -20.75 -7.85
CA ALA A 189 20.62 -21.07 -8.49
C ALA A 189 19.44 -20.67 -7.61
N VAL A 190 19.47 -20.95 -6.30
CA VAL A 190 18.40 -20.56 -5.36
C VAL A 190 18.35 -19.04 -5.22
N THR A 191 19.49 -18.35 -5.19
CA THR A 191 19.54 -16.89 -5.14
C THR A 191 19.04 -16.26 -6.43
N ALA A 192 19.44 -16.79 -7.58
CA ALA A 192 18.98 -16.32 -8.89
C ALA A 192 17.48 -16.59 -9.11
N LEU A 193 17.02 -17.80 -8.79
CA LEU A 193 15.61 -18.17 -8.86
C LEU A 193 14.76 -17.41 -7.84
N GLY A 194 15.29 -17.19 -6.62
CA GLY A 194 14.63 -16.42 -5.59
C GLY A 194 14.55 -14.94 -5.95
N ALA A 195 15.61 -14.36 -6.51
CA ALA A 195 15.63 -12.99 -7.00
C ALA A 195 14.70 -12.81 -8.22
N TRP A 196 14.80 -13.72 -9.21
CA TRP A 196 13.93 -13.71 -10.39
C TRP A 196 12.48 -14.00 -10.03
N GLY A 197 12.19 -15.05 -9.27
CA GLY A 197 10.85 -15.40 -8.81
C GLY A 197 10.28 -14.36 -7.83
N GLY A 198 11.12 -13.75 -7.01
CA GLY A 198 10.75 -12.62 -6.16
C GLY A 198 10.40 -11.38 -6.96
N GLN A 199 11.20 -11.03 -7.96
CA GLN A 199 10.92 -9.92 -8.88
C GLN A 199 9.67 -10.17 -9.73
N VAL A 200 9.54 -11.37 -10.31
CA VAL A 200 8.33 -11.75 -11.08
C VAL A 200 7.11 -11.87 -10.16
N GLY A 201 7.24 -12.48 -9.00
CA GLY A 201 6.15 -12.59 -8.02
C GLY A 201 5.78 -11.24 -7.42
N LEU A 202 6.75 -10.39 -7.10
CA LEU A 202 6.50 -9.04 -6.59
C LEU A 202 5.94 -8.12 -7.69
N SER A 203 6.45 -8.21 -8.92
CA SER A 203 5.89 -7.48 -10.05
C SER A 203 4.49 -7.98 -10.44
N ALA A 204 4.24 -9.28 -10.40
CA ALA A 204 2.91 -9.86 -10.60
C ALA A 204 1.96 -9.49 -9.44
N LEU A 205 2.42 -9.55 -8.19
CA LEU A 205 1.66 -9.07 -7.03
C LEU A 205 1.47 -7.57 -7.10
N TYR A 206 2.49 -6.82 -7.49
CA TYR A 206 2.42 -5.37 -7.72
C TYR A 206 1.45 -5.07 -8.87
N GLN A 207 1.52 -5.76 -10.00
CA GLN A 207 0.55 -5.65 -11.09
C GLN A 207 -0.85 -6.10 -10.64
N TYR A 208 -0.99 -7.19 -9.92
CA TYR A 208 -2.27 -7.66 -9.39
C TYR A 208 -2.87 -6.66 -8.38
N VAL A 209 -2.06 -6.12 -7.48
CA VAL A 209 -2.48 -5.10 -6.51
C VAL A 209 -2.71 -3.75 -7.19
N THR A 210 -1.92 -3.40 -8.22
CA THR A 210 -2.03 -2.10 -8.90
C THR A 210 -3.01 -2.12 -10.07
N GLN A 211 -3.15 -3.24 -10.77
CA GLN A 211 -4.08 -3.39 -11.89
C GLN A 211 -5.44 -3.93 -11.45
N GLY A 212 -5.51 -4.67 -10.35
CA GLY A 212 -6.70 -5.40 -9.96
C GLY A 212 -7.64 -4.71 -8.98
N ARG A 213 -7.20 -3.76 -8.16
CA ARG A 213 -8.09 -3.18 -7.13
C ARG A 213 -7.69 -1.80 -6.57
N PHE A 214 -6.44 -1.39 -6.76
CA PHE A 214 -5.96 -0.09 -6.31
C PHE A 214 -5.32 0.58 -7.53
N GLY A 215 -6.16 1.14 -8.40
CA GLY A 215 -5.75 1.81 -9.63
C GLY A 215 -4.62 2.80 -9.35
N GLY A 216 -3.43 2.45 -9.84
CA GLY A 216 -2.30 3.33 -9.74
C GLY A 216 -2.54 4.57 -10.54
N GLU A 217 -2.65 5.68 -9.89
CA GLU A 217 -2.44 6.97 -10.54
C GLU A 217 -1.04 6.91 -11.14
N GLY A 218 -0.94 6.95 -12.47
CA GLY A 218 0.34 7.17 -13.13
C GLY A 218 0.93 8.48 -12.64
N ASP A 219 2.23 8.65 -12.83
CA ASP A 219 2.97 9.85 -12.46
C ASP A 219 2.13 11.12 -12.70
N PRO A 220 1.83 11.91 -11.65
CA PRO A 220 1.08 13.16 -11.79
C PRO A 220 1.67 14.08 -12.86
N SER A 221 2.99 14.13 -12.98
CA SER A 221 3.70 14.96 -13.95
C SER A 221 3.42 14.55 -15.40
N ALA A 222 3.16 13.26 -15.67
CA ALA A 222 2.77 12.82 -17.00
C ALA A 222 1.35 13.26 -17.37
N ARG A 223 0.41 13.25 -16.41
CA ARG A 223 -0.98 13.71 -16.61
C ARG A 223 -1.11 15.22 -16.75
N GLU A 224 -0.20 15.97 -16.15
CA GLU A 224 -0.14 17.42 -16.31
C GLU A 224 0.09 17.82 -17.76
N ARG A 225 0.89 17.06 -18.48
CA ARG A 225 1.38 17.40 -19.81
C ARG A 225 0.51 16.84 -20.93
N GLN A 226 -0.07 15.66 -20.73
CA GLN A 226 -0.80 14.97 -21.79
C GLN A 226 -1.83 13.97 -21.26
N THR A 227 -2.85 13.74 -22.07
CA THR A 227 -3.81 12.65 -21.90
C THR A 227 -4.10 12.00 -23.23
N SER A 228 -4.19 10.69 -23.28
CA SER A 228 -4.44 9.93 -24.52
C SER A 228 -5.83 9.33 -24.51
N LEU A 229 -6.45 9.16 -25.68
CA LEU A 229 -7.72 8.45 -25.83
C LEU A 229 -7.59 7.03 -25.22
N GLY A 230 -8.44 6.69 -24.28
CA GLY A 230 -8.40 5.45 -23.50
C GLY A 230 -7.68 5.55 -22.16
N SER A 231 -7.10 6.69 -21.82
CA SER A 231 -6.40 6.89 -20.55
C SER A 231 -7.34 6.90 -19.35
N LEU A 232 -8.52 7.50 -19.48
CA LEU A 232 -9.55 7.53 -18.45
C LEU A 232 -10.16 6.16 -18.18
N GLY A 233 -10.16 5.26 -19.16
CA GLY A 233 -10.64 3.89 -18.99
C GLY A 233 -9.93 3.12 -17.88
N LYS A 234 -8.66 3.42 -17.60
CA LYS A 234 -7.90 2.84 -16.50
C LYS A 234 -8.33 3.41 -15.14
N ILE A 235 -8.65 4.70 -15.07
CA ILE A 235 -9.11 5.36 -13.84
C ILE A 235 -10.51 4.86 -13.49
N LYS A 236 -11.38 4.69 -14.49
CA LYS A 236 -12.74 4.19 -14.36
C LYS A 236 -12.87 2.76 -13.82
N GLN A 237 -11.77 2.01 -13.71
CA GLN A 237 -11.77 0.67 -13.11
C GLN A 237 -11.71 0.69 -11.57
N SER A 238 -11.46 1.85 -10.95
CA SER A 238 -11.37 1.95 -9.50
C SER A 238 -12.69 2.44 -8.88
N PRO A 239 -13.35 1.63 -8.04
CA PRO A 239 -14.53 2.04 -7.29
C PRO A 239 -14.19 2.89 -6.05
N GLU A 240 -12.91 3.16 -5.80
CA GLU A 240 -12.43 3.91 -4.65
C GLU A 240 -12.92 5.35 -4.67
N ILE A 241 -13.30 5.90 -3.51
CA ILE A 241 -13.64 7.31 -3.35
C ILE A 241 -12.36 8.12 -3.50
N LYS A 242 -12.30 8.96 -4.52
CA LYS A 242 -11.16 9.86 -4.77
C LYS A 242 -11.34 11.19 -4.07
N TRP A 243 -12.55 11.75 -4.15
CA TRP A 243 -12.89 13.03 -3.58
C TRP A 243 -14.27 13.00 -2.95
N ARG A 244 -14.47 13.86 -1.96
CA ARG A 244 -15.75 14.10 -1.29
C ARG A 244 -16.03 15.58 -1.36
N LEU A 245 -17.25 15.93 -1.76
CA LEU A 245 -17.75 17.28 -1.75
C LEU A 245 -18.84 17.38 -0.69
N ILE A 246 -18.54 18.08 0.39
CA ILE A 246 -19.45 18.26 1.51
C ILE A 246 -20.08 19.65 1.38
N PRO A 247 -21.39 19.77 1.09
CA PRO A 247 -22.02 21.05 0.88
C PRO A 247 -22.04 21.86 2.19
N GLU A 248 -21.70 23.15 2.10
CA GLU A 248 -21.82 24.09 3.20
C GLU A 248 -22.88 25.17 2.89
N GLN A 249 -22.98 25.61 1.62
CA GLN A 249 -23.95 26.61 1.18
C GLN A 249 -24.20 26.48 -0.33
N GLY A 250 -25.46 26.43 -0.74
CA GLY A 250 -25.87 26.31 -2.15
C GLY A 250 -25.65 24.93 -2.73
N ASP A 251 -25.76 24.82 -4.04
CA ASP A 251 -25.67 23.58 -4.78
C ASP A 251 -24.23 23.12 -4.98
N LEU A 252 -24.02 21.84 -5.22
CA LEU A 252 -22.72 21.28 -5.62
C LEU A 252 -22.51 21.42 -7.14
N PRO A 253 -21.26 21.57 -7.61
CA PRO A 253 -20.95 21.58 -9.04
C PRO A 253 -21.23 20.21 -9.66
N LYS A 254 -21.73 20.17 -10.90
CA LYS A 254 -21.96 18.92 -11.64
C LYS A 254 -20.66 18.30 -12.16
N LEU A 255 -19.65 19.13 -12.44
CA LEU A 255 -18.35 18.75 -12.98
C LEU A 255 -17.23 19.40 -12.16
N ILE A 256 -16.19 18.65 -11.88
CA ILE A 256 -14.95 19.16 -11.30
C ILE A 256 -13.80 18.81 -12.23
N ARG A 257 -13.10 19.86 -12.69
CA ARG A 257 -12.03 19.76 -13.67
C ARG A 257 -10.70 19.46 -13.00
N VAL A 258 -9.98 18.47 -13.53
CA VAL A 258 -8.62 18.12 -13.13
C VAL A 258 -7.61 18.83 -14.02
N ALA A 259 -7.76 18.75 -15.34
CA ALA A 259 -6.84 19.35 -16.29
C ALA A 259 -7.54 19.75 -17.60
N SER A 260 -7.01 20.80 -18.25
CA SER A 260 -7.41 21.23 -19.59
C SER A 260 -6.22 21.12 -20.56
N TYR A 261 -6.52 20.83 -21.82
CA TYR A 261 -5.53 20.63 -22.87
C TYR A 261 -5.96 21.36 -24.16
N ALA A 262 -4.99 21.95 -24.86
CA ALA A 262 -5.27 22.76 -26.05
C ALA A 262 -4.88 22.08 -27.36
N THR A 263 -3.83 21.29 -27.41
CA THR A 263 -3.27 20.74 -28.65
C THR A 263 -3.56 19.22 -28.76
N TYR A 264 -4.17 18.80 -29.88
CA TYR A 264 -4.43 17.40 -30.19
C TYR A 264 -3.50 16.88 -31.29
N ARG A 265 -2.86 15.73 -31.06
CA ARG A 265 -2.00 15.06 -32.05
C ARG A 265 -2.19 13.55 -31.96
N THR A 266 -2.47 12.92 -33.08
CA THR A 266 -2.64 11.49 -33.25
C THR A 266 -3.74 10.89 -32.37
N THR A 267 -3.58 10.72 -31.10
CA THR A 267 -4.59 10.22 -30.15
C THR A 267 -4.42 10.86 -28.79
N THR A 268 -3.59 11.90 -28.71
CA THR A 268 -3.14 12.48 -27.45
C THR A 268 -3.40 13.98 -27.43
N TRP A 269 -3.97 14.44 -26.35
CA TRP A 269 -4.12 15.84 -26.00
C TRP A 269 -2.95 16.30 -25.15
N TYR A 270 -2.39 17.46 -25.50
CA TYR A 270 -1.26 18.07 -24.81
C TYR A 270 -1.68 19.40 -24.18
N PHE A 271 -1.08 19.70 -23.05
CA PHE A 271 -1.27 20.97 -22.34
C PHE A 271 -0.96 22.13 -23.26
N ASP A 272 0.27 22.22 -23.73
CA ASP A 272 0.74 23.17 -24.73
C ASP A 272 2.02 22.69 -25.37
N GLU A 273 2.11 22.79 -26.67
CA GLU A 273 3.36 22.84 -27.38
C GLU A 273 3.33 23.97 -28.37
N VAL A 274 3.80 25.14 -27.94
CA VAL A 274 4.41 26.04 -28.91
C VAL A 274 5.60 25.28 -29.47
N PRO A 275 5.62 24.92 -30.77
CA PRO A 275 6.77 24.26 -31.36
C PRO A 275 7.98 25.18 -31.18
N GLY A 276 8.86 24.85 -30.24
CA GLY A 276 9.99 25.70 -29.93
C GLY A 276 10.58 25.52 -28.54
N GLY A 277 10.03 24.61 -27.76
CA GLY A 277 10.65 24.17 -26.52
C GLY A 277 10.72 25.24 -25.45
N GLY A 278 9.59 25.81 -25.10
CA GLY A 278 9.44 26.46 -23.80
C GLY A 278 9.55 25.41 -22.72
N ASN A 279 10.37 25.64 -21.68
CA ASN A 279 10.49 24.78 -20.54
C ASN A 279 9.11 24.71 -19.84
N PHE A 280 8.42 23.59 -19.84
CA PHE A 280 7.11 23.37 -19.18
C PHE A 280 7.07 23.84 -17.72
N ALA A 281 8.21 23.85 -17.04
CA ALA A 281 8.35 24.36 -15.68
C ALA A 281 8.07 25.88 -15.55
N LYS A 282 8.03 26.63 -16.67
CA LYS A 282 7.75 28.08 -16.62
C LYS A 282 6.27 28.46 -16.78
N ASP A 283 5.42 27.47 -17.14
CA ASP A 283 4.00 27.77 -17.39
C ASP A 283 3.13 27.60 -16.15
N PHE A 284 3.64 26.91 -15.12
CA PHE A 284 3.00 26.89 -13.80
C PHE A 284 3.47 28.11 -13.00
N THR A 285 2.54 29.01 -12.73
CA THR A 285 2.77 30.13 -11.83
C THR A 285 2.05 29.87 -10.51
N THR A 286 2.75 30.05 -9.42
CA THR A 286 2.11 30.00 -8.08
C THR A 286 0.98 31.03 -8.07
N PRO A 287 -0.26 30.67 -7.76
CA PRO A 287 -1.33 31.65 -7.56
C PRO A 287 -0.84 32.65 -6.51
N ARG A 288 -0.96 33.96 -6.82
CA ARG A 288 -0.62 34.95 -5.81
C ARG A 288 -1.54 34.75 -4.62
N THR A 289 -0.96 34.35 -3.53
CA THR A 289 -1.63 34.31 -2.23
C THR A 289 -1.72 35.71 -1.69
N LEU A 290 -2.91 36.19 -1.39
CA LEU A 290 -3.11 37.48 -0.69
C LEU A 290 -2.65 37.39 0.77
N ALA A 291 -2.57 36.21 1.34
CA ALA A 291 -1.99 35.96 2.65
C ALA A 291 -0.85 34.96 2.54
N ASN A 292 0.24 35.23 3.21
CA ASN A 292 1.35 34.30 3.35
C ASN A 292 0.91 33.12 4.23
N PRO A 293 1.03 31.85 3.78
CA PRO A 293 0.71 30.68 4.60
C PRO A 293 1.66 30.52 5.80
N ALA A 294 2.38 31.58 6.21
CA ALA A 294 3.29 31.59 7.35
C ALA A 294 2.59 31.30 8.68
N ASN A 295 1.25 31.30 8.73
CA ASN A 295 0.49 30.90 9.91
C ASN A 295 -0.60 29.90 9.53
N PRO A 296 -0.30 28.57 9.51
CA PRO A 296 -1.31 27.54 9.25
C PRO A 296 -2.42 27.46 10.32
N ALA A 297 -2.35 28.30 11.33
CA ALA A 297 -3.33 28.37 12.43
C ALA A 297 -4.38 29.47 12.22
N ASP A 298 -4.31 30.29 11.16
CA ASP A 298 -5.37 31.25 10.88
C ASP A 298 -6.47 30.59 10.04
N PRO A 299 -7.64 30.31 10.61
CA PRO A 299 -8.74 29.66 9.90
C PRO A 299 -9.36 30.53 8.80
N ASP A 300 -9.00 31.80 8.69
CA ASP A 300 -9.58 32.77 7.77
C ASP A 300 -8.67 33.08 6.54
N ASP A 301 -7.55 32.34 6.40
CA ASP A 301 -6.69 32.48 5.23
C ASP A 301 -7.47 32.12 3.92
N GLU A 302 -7.69 33.16 3.10
CA GLU A 302 -8.37 33.07 1.82
C GLU A 302 -7.37 33.09 0.67
N PHE A 303 -7.41 32.07 -0.18
CA PHE A 303 -6.63 32.01 -1.41
C PHE A 303 -7.53 32.32 -2.60
N VAL A 304 -7.54 33.56 -3.09
CA VAL A 304 -8.31 33.94 -4.29
C VAL A 304 -7.65 33.32 -5.51
N ILE A 305 -8.40 32.49 -6.22
CA ILE A 305 -8.02 31.93 -7.51
C ILE A 305 -8.44 32.92 -8.61
N ALA A 306 -7.94 34.14 -8.55
CA ALA A 306 -8.25 35.18 -9.53
C ALA A 306 -7.72 34.79 -10.91
N PRO A 307 -8.35 35.31 -12.03
CA PRO A 307 -7.77 35.17 -13.34
C PRO A 307 -6.32 35.72 -13.38
N PRO A 308 -5.48 35.12 -14.20
CA PRO A 308 -4.05 35.43 -14.20
C PRO A 308 -3.66 36.86 -14.50
N ASP A 309 -4.54 37.60 -15.14
CA ASP A 309 -4.27 38.95 -15.63
C ASP A 309 -4.82 40.09 -14.76
N LEU A 310 -5.50 39.77 -13.64
CA LEU A 310 -5.94 40.80 -12.71
C LEU A 310 -4.76 41.30 -11.87
N ALA A 311 -4.24 42.46 -12.27
CA ALA A 311 -3.24 43.21 -11.50
C ALA A 311 -3.83 43.78 -10.19
N ASP A 312 -5.16 43.91 -10.11
CA ASP A 312 -5.88 44.44 -8.96
C ASP A 312 -6.39 43.30 -8.05
N LEU A 313 -5.65 43.06 -7.01
CA LEU A 313 -5.83 42.00 -6.02
C LEU A 313 -6.94 42.29 -4.99
N ASN A 314 -7.77 43.30 -5.21
CA ASN A 314 -8.86 43.67 -4.30
C ASN A 314 -10.24 43.16 -4.78
N VAL A 315 -10.29 42.09 -5.55
CA VAL A 315 -11.58 41.45 -5.87
C VAL A 315 -12.06 40.74 -4.61
N ALA A 316 -12.92 41.41 -3.88
CA ALA A 316 -13.62 40.75 -2.77
C ALA A 316 -14.50 39.65 -3.36
N VAL A 317 -14.28 38.41 -2.92
CA VAL A 317 -15.12 37.28 -3.30
C VAL A 317 -16.44 37.44 -2.54
N ASP A 318 -17.56 37.38 -3.26
CA ASP A 318 -18.89 37.47 -2.64
C ASP A 318 -19.09 36.31 -1.65
N PRO A 319 -19.28 36.59 -0.35
CA PRO A 319 -19.50 35.55 0.64
C PRO A 319 -20.82 34.79 0.43
N ALA A 320 -21.71 35.27 -0.42
CA ALA A 320 -22.96 34.61 -0.77
C ALA A 320 -22.78 33.50 -1.82
N LEU A 321 -21.61 33.35 -2.42
CA LEU A 321 -21.34 32.30 -3.40
C LEU A 321 -21.55 30.90 -2.80
N PRO A 322 -22.00 29.95 -3.63
CA PRO A 322 -22.01 28.54 -3.27
C PRO A 322 -20.65 28.07 -2.79
N ARG A 323 -20.66 27.26 -1.75
CA ARG A 323 -19.42 26.73 -1.15
C ARG A 323 -19.59 25.31 -0.66
N PHE A 324 -18.53 24.55 -0.83
CA PHE A 324 -18.44 23.18 -0.35
C PHE A 324 -17.03 22.90 0.19
N ARG A 325 -16.93 21.87 1.02
CA ARG A 325 -15.64 21.37 1.47
C ARG A 325 -15.19 20.23 0.58
N LEU A 326 -14.02 20.39 -0.06
CA LEU A 326 -13.37 19.37 -0.86
C LEU A 326 -12.42 18.58 0.01
N ARG A 327 -12.66 17.28 0.10
CA ARG A 327 -11.82 16.38 0.91
C ARG A 327 -11.37 15.18 0.08
N GLY A 328 -10.10 14.77 0.22
CA GLY A 328 -9.56 13.60 -0.45
C GLY A 328 -8.14 13.26 -0.01
N ALA A 329 -7.82 11.97 -0.04
CA ALA A 329 -6.46 11.50 0.21
C ALA A 329 -5.59 11.74 -1.03
N VAL A 330 -4.39 12.28 -0.81
CA VAL A 330 -3.49 12.69 -1.91
C VAL A 330 -2.08 12.12 -1.70
N PRO A 331 -1.38 11.78 -2.81
CA PRO A 331 0.01 11.36 -2.77
C PRO A 331 0.92 12.49 -2.27
N ARG A 332 2.00 12.14 -1.59
CA ARG A 332 3.01 13.12 -1.14
C ARG A 332 3.78 13.77 -2.28
N GLU A 333 3.93 13.03 -3.36
CA GLU A 333 4.64 13.47 -4.57
C GLU A 333 3.90 14.61 -5.28
N GLY A 334 2.63 14.82 -4.94
CA GLY A 334 1.77 15.83 -5.53
C GLY A 334 0.61 15.24 -6.32
N THR A 335 -0.34 16.09 -6.68
CA THR A 335 -1.51 15.74 -7.48
C THR A 335 -2.05 16.95 -8.22
N LEU A 336 -2.91 16.71 -9.20
CA LEU A 336 -3.75 17.75 -9.76
C LEU A 336 -5.02 17.91 -8.93
N LEU A 337 -5.30 19.15 -8.50
CA LEU A 337 -6.45 19.45 -7.66
C LEU A 337 -7.71 19.62 -8.53
N PRO A 338 -8.76 18.79 -8.35
CA PRO A 338 -10.00 18.96 -9.10
C PRO A 338 -10.82 20.13 -8.52
N LEU A 339 -11.12 21.11 -9.37
CA LEU A 339 -11.90 22.28 -8.99
C LEU A 339 -13.01 22.55 -10.03
N PRO A 340 -14.13 23.17 -9.66
CA PRO A 340 -15.06 23.73 -10.62
C PRO A 340 -14.34 24.71 -11.54
N ALA A 341 -14.78 24.81 -12.80
CA ALA A 341 -14.15 25.69 -13.77
C ALA A 341 -14.24 27.18 -13.40
N ASN A 342 -15.25 27.54 -12.61
CA ASN A 342 -15.50 28.87 -12.06
C ASN A 342 -15.23 28.92 -10.53
N ALA A 343 -14.24 28.19 -10.06
CA ALA A 343 -13.77 28.31 -8.67
C ALA A 343 -13.23 29.74 -8.42
N ALA A 344 -13.70 30.37 -7.35
CA ALA A 344 -13.36 31.73 -6.99
C ALA A 344 -12.25 31.81 -5.97
N ALA A 345 -12.36 31.01 -4.89
CA ALA A 345 -11.41 31.03 -3.78
C ALA A 345 -11.33 29.68 -3.07
N LEU A 346 -10.22 29.47 -2.37
CA LEU A 346 -9.98 28.36 -1.46
C LEU A 346 -9.71 28.92 -0.05
N HIS A 347 -10.30 28.31 0.98
CA HIS A 347 -10.06 28.63 2.37
C HIS A 347 -9.59 27.39 3.14
N GLN A 348 -8.89 27.61 4.24
CA GLN A 348 -8.41 26.53 5.13
C GLN A 348 -7.55 25.49 4.36
N PHE A 349 -6.75 25.98 3.43
CA PHE A 349 -6.01 25.15 2.50
C PHE A 349 -4.51 25.19 2.81
N VAL A 350 -3.95 24.05 3.23
CA VAL A 350 -2.53 23.94 3.63
C VAL A 350 -1.79 23.09 2.61
N PHE A 351 -0.67 23.62 2.08
CA PHE A 351 0.12 22.99 1.04
C PHE A 351 1.61 23.31 1.17
N GLU A 352 2.47 22.55 0.49
CA GLU A 352 3.89 22.89 0.30
C GLU A 352 4.09 23.72 -0.96
N GLU A 353 3.49 23.27 -2.09
CA GLU A 353 3.53 23.97 -3.36
C GLU A 353 2.13 23.96 -4.00
N PHE A 354 1.71 25.07 -4.54
CA PHE A 354 0.44 25.21 -5.24
C PHE A 354 0.60 26.10 -6.46
N ASP A 355 0.51 25.48 -7.64
CA ASP A 355 0.78 26.14 -8.91
C ASP A 355 -0.43 26.07 -9.83
N ARG A 356 -0.54 27.02 -10.76
CA ARG A 356 -1.58 27.09 -11.78
C ARG A 356 -0.99 27.33 -13.14
N ASN A 357 -1.51 26.67 -14.17
CA ASN A 357 -1.19 26.97 -15.54
C ASN A 357 -2.24 27.89 -16.21
N SER A 358 -1.93 28.38 -17.44
CA SER A 358 -2.81 29.25 -18.21
C SER A 358 -4.13 28.61 -18.64
N LEU A 359 -4.23 27.28 -18.65
CA LEU A 359 -5.45 26.53 -18.95
C LEU A 359 -6.28 26.21 -17.70
N GLY A 360 -5.92 26.78 -16.54
CA GLY A 360 -6.64 26.59 -15.29
C GLY A 360 -6.48 25.22 -14.65
N THR A 361 -5.41 24.50 -14.94
CA THR A 361 -5.01 23.29 -14.23
C THR A 361 -4.23 23.67 -12.97
N PHE A 362 -4.58 23.09 -11.84
CA PHE A 362 -3.95 23.34 -10.56
C PHE A 362 -3.11 22.15 -10.13
N LYS A 363 -1.84 22.39 -9.84
CA LYS A 363 -0.90 21.40 -9.32
C LYS A 363 -0.65 21.67 -7.86
N LEU A 364 -0.73 20.62 -7.06
CA LEU A 364 -0.59 20.68 -5.63
C LEU A 364 0.43 19.69 -5.14
N LYS A 365 1.37 20.14 -4.31
CA LYS A 365 2.19 19.31 -3.44
C LYS A 365 1.68 19.48 -2.01
N PRO A 366 1.05 18.45 -1.45
CA PRO A 366 0.39 18.57 -0.17
C PRO A 366 1.38 18.52 0.99
N SER A 367 1.14 19.29 2.04
CA SER A 367 1.82 19.18 3.33
C SER A 367 1.23 18.05 4.20
N GLN A 368 0.00 17.63 3.91
CA GLN A 368 -0.77 16.62 4.66
C GLN A 368 -1.29 15.55 3.72
N PRO A 369 -1.45 14.29 4.16
CA PRO A 369 -1.90 13.18 3.32
C PRO A 369 -3.39 13.25 2.94
N VAL A 370 -4.16 14.13 3.54
CA VAL A 370 -5.56 14.40 3.22
C VAL A 370 -5.73 15.90 3.04
N ILE A 371 -6.25 16.28 1.87
CA ILE A 371 -6.70 17.65 1.62
C ILE A 371 -8.07 17.82 2.29
N ASP A 372 -8.28 18.94 2.94
CA ASP A 372 -9.54 19.38 3.52
C ASP A 372 -9.64 20.90 3.32
N ALA A 373 -10.13 21.31 2.15
CA ALA A 373 -10.20 22.71 1.75
C ALA A 373 -11.65 23.13 1.50
N ARG A 374 -12.00 24.36 1.86
CA ARG A 374 -13.29 24.96 1.50
C ARG A 374 -13.14 25.66 0.15
N VAL A 375 -14.02 25.34 -0.79
CA VAL A 375 -14.04 25.89 -2.15
C VAL A 375 -15.26 26.79 -2.30
N LEU A 376 -15.04 28.06 -2.70
CA LEU A 376 -16.07 28.98 -3.15
C LEU A 376 -16.08 28.97 -4.67
N TRP A 377 -17.26 28.89 -5.28
CA TRP A 377 -17.39 28.76 -6.72
C TRP A 377 -18.66 29.44 -7.23
N GLY A 378 -18.70 29.75 -8.51
CA GLY A 378 -19.85 30.37 -9.15
C GLY A 378 -19.53 31.75 -9.73
N GLY A 379 -20.57 32.49 -10.16
CA GLY A 379 -20.39 33.81 -10.79
C GLY A 379 -19.59 33.74 -12.08
N ASP A 380 -19.05 34.91 -12.46
CA ASP A 380 -18.25 35.10 -13.70
C ASP A 380 -16.75 34.82 -13.50
N PHE A 381 -16.39 34.10 -12.42
CA PHE A 381 -14.99 33.76 -12.16
C PHE A 381 -14.47 32.78 -13.20
N ALA A 382 -13.39 33.16 -13.89
CA ALA A 382 -12.71 32.28 -14.83
C ALA A 382 -11.31 31.96 -14.31
N THR A 383 -11.02 30.66 -14.19
CA THR A 383 -9.68 30.18 -13.80
C THR A 383 -8.77 30.01 -15.01
N GLU A 384 -9.26 30.18 -16.22
CA GLU A 384 -8.57 30.04 -17.51
C GLU A 384 -8.39 31.36 -18.21
N LYS A 385 -7.27 31.49 -18.93
CA LYS A 385 -7.08 32.63 -19.86
C LYS A 385 -8.04 32.53 -21.05
N PRO A 386 -8.45 33.67 -21.64
CA PRO A 386 -9.09 33.71 -22.93
C PRO A 386 -8.33 32.93 -24.00
N PRO A 387 -8.95 32.60 -25.15
CA PRO A 387 -8.28 31.87 -26.21
C PRO A 387 -7.01 32.59 -26.66
N TRP A 388 -5.99 31.81 -26.96
CA TRP A 388 -4.79 32.34 -27.56
C TRP A 388 -5.05 32.76 -29.01
N THR A 389 -5.27 34.05 -29.22
CA THR A 389 -5.53 34.64 -30.53
C THR A 389 -4.26 34.89 -31.32
N THR A 390 -3.14 35.03 -30.64
CA THR A 390 -1.81 35.21 -31.24
C THR A 390 -0.77 34.51 -30.39
N VAL A 391 -0.38 33.33 -30.77
CA VAL A 391 0.83 32.69 -30.27
C VAL A 391 1.95 33.04 -31.21
N GLY A 392 3.05 33.55 -30.67
CA GLY A 392 4.14 34.14 -31.38
C GLY A 392 4.50 33.45 -32.70
N ALA A 393 4.61 34.24 -33.73
CA ALA A 393 5.05 33.85 -35.04
C ALA A 393 6.41 33.15 -34.94
N ARG A 394 6.49 31.93 -35.44
CA ARG A 394 7.75 31.20 -35.55
C ARG A 394 8.19 31.15 -37.00
N PRO A 395 9.40 31.59 -37.32
CA PRO A 395 9.91 31.38 -38.66
C PRO A 395 10.21 29.88 -38.86
N VAL A 396 9.37 29.21 -39.61
CA VAL A 396 9.64 27.86 -40.14
C VAL A 396 9.92 28.04 -41.63
N ASN A 397 11.16 27.78 -42.05
CA ASN A 397 11.61 27.99 -43.46
C ASN A 397 11.33 29.39 -44.01
N GLY A 398 11.53 30.42 -43.20
CA GLY A 398 11.35 31.84 -43.60
C GLY A 398 9.89 32.28 -43.70
N ARG A 399 8.92 31.48 -43.31
CA ARG A 399 7.51 31.86 -43.21
C ARG A 399 7.06 31.94 -41.75
N GLU A 400 6.38 33.02 -41.44
CA GLU A 400 5.76 33.23 -40.12
C GLU A 400 4.50 32.36 -40.03
N ILE A 401 4.51 31.31 -39.16
CA ILE A 401 3.34 30.47 -38.93
C ILE A 401 2.69 30.95 -37.64
N VAL A 402 1.48 31.47 -37.77
CA VAL A 402 0.62 31.76 -36.60
C VAL A 402 0.00 30.46 -36.10
N ILE A 403 0.30 30.10 -34.87
CA ILE A 403 -0.26 28.92 -34.23
C ILE A 403 -1.31 29.37 -33.22
N GLN A 404 -2.54 28.95 -33.41
CA GLN A 404 -3.65 29.14 -32.46
C GLN A 404 -4.03 27.78 -31.87
N PRO A 405 -3.47 27.38 -30.72
CA PRO A 405 -3.69 26.05 -30.17
C PRO A 405 -5.17 25.72 -29.98
N ASP A 406 -5.97 26.68 -29.50
CA ASP A 406 -7.39 26.50 -29.25
C ASP A 406 -8.25 26.34 -30.52
N LEU A 407 -7.69 26.59 -31.72
CA LEU A 407 -8.31 26.40 -33.05
C LEU A 407 -7.60 25.35 -33.91
N GLN A 408 -6.49 24.80 -33.46
CA GLN A 408 -5.69 23.89 -34.26
C GLN A 408 -6.41 22.55 -34.49
N ILE A 409 -6.47 22.17 -35.76
CA ILE A 409 -6.96 20.85 -36.20
C ILE A 409 -5.79 20.08 -36.82
N PRO A 410 -5.55 18.83 -36.44
CA PRO A 410 -4.54 17.99 -37.07
C PRO A 410 -4.86 17.80 -38.57
N ARG A 411 -3.84 17.89 -39.44
CA ARG A 411 -4.03 17.72 -40.87
C ARG A 411 -4.67 16.42 -41.26
N ILE A 412 -4.37 15.34 -40.55
CA ILE A 412 -4.90 14.00 -40.79
C ILE A 412 -6.41 13.93 -40.54
N GLU A 413 -6.95 14.73 -39.62
CA GLU A 413 -8.36 14.76 -39.26
C GLU A 413 -9.16 15.78 -40.05
N ALA A 414 -8.52 16.76 -40.67
CA ALA A 414 -9.18 17.97 -41.20
C ALA A 414 -10.24 17.66 -42.30
N ALA A 415 -9.93 16.77 -43.23
CA ALA A 415 -10.85 16.42 -44.31
C ALA A 415 -12.13 15.72 -43.78
N MET A 416 -11.97 14.77 -42.88
CA MET A 416 -13.05 14.02 -42.23
C MET A 416 -13.91 14.94 -41.38
N LEU A 417 -13.28 15.79 -40.54
CA LEU A 417 -14.01 16.73 -39.67
C LEU A 417 -14.81 17.75 -40.48
N LYS A 418 -14.27 18.24 -41.60
CA LYS A 418 -14.99 19.11 -42.51
C LYS A 418 -16.24 18.42 -43.07
N GLU A 419 -16.11 17.20 -43.55
CA GLU A 419 -17.23 16.43 -44.11
C GLU A 419 -18.33 16.24 -43.07
N VAL A 420 -17.97 15.80 -41.84
CA VAL A 420 -18.93 15.63 -40.75
C VAL A 420 -19.57 16.98 -40.33
N ALA A 421 -18.80 18.06 -40.27
CA ALA A 421 -19.31 19.38 -39.94
C ALA A 421 -20.31 19.88 -40.98
N ASP A 422 -20.04 19.62 -42.27
CA ASP A 422 -20.95 19.99 -43.38
C ASP A 422 -22.23 19.09 -43.33
N GLU A 423 -22.12 17.80 -43.05
CA GLU A 423 -23.28 16.91 -42.84
C GLU A 423 -24.21 17.41 -41.73
N ILE A 424 -23.63 17.88 -40.62
CA ILE A 424 -24.40 18.41 -39.48
C ILE A 424 -24.99 19.77 -39.75
N GLY A 425 -24.49 20.51 -40.74
CA GLY A 425 -24.79 21.92 -40.94
C GLY A 425 -24.20 22.82 -39.84
N LEU A 426 -23.06 22.44 -39.30
CA LEU A 426 -22.48 23.09 -38.12
C LEU A 426 -22.05 24.55 -38.36
N ARG A 427 -21.70 24.87 -39.61
CA ARG A 427 -21.32 26.24 -40.02
C ARG A 427 -22.52 27.16 -40.17
N GLU A 428 -23.73 26.62 -40.25
CA GLU A 428 -24.95 27.43 -40.38
C GLU A 428 -25.35 28.04 -39.02
N GLY A 429 -24.92 27.45 -37.91
CA GLY A 429 -25.13 27.98 -36.56
C GLY A 429 -24.44 29.33 -36.39
N LYS A 430 -25.21 30.36 -36.04
CA LYS A 430 -24.71 31.76 -35.90
C LYS A 430 -24.01 31.97 -34.56
N THR A 431 -24.48 31.28 -33.52
CA THR A 431 -23.96 31.43 -32.15
C THR A 431 -23.33 30.15 -31.68
N VAL A 432 -22.46 30.22 -30.66
CA VAL A 432 -21.84 29.05 -30.06
C VAL A 432 -22.88 28.10 -29.45
N PRO A 433 -23.91 28.56 -28.70
CA PRO A 433 -24.98 27.71 -28.24
C PRO A 433 -25.76 26.99 -29.35
N GLU A 434 -26.02 27.64 -30.50
CA GLU A 434 -26.67 26.98 -31.64
C GLU A 434 -25.81 25.86 -32.23
N LYS A 435 -24.50 26.06 -32.37
CA LYS A 435 -23.55 25.04 -32.83
C LYS A 435 -23.50 23.85 -31.86
N ILE A 436 -23.50 24.12 -30.56
CA ILE A 436 -23.56 23.07 -29.51
C ILE A 436 -24.87 22.29 -29.64
N ALA A 437 -26.01 22.96 -29.85
CA ALA A 437 -27.29 22.27 -29.99
C ALA A 437 -27.37 21.36 -31.24
N LEU A 438 -26.73 21.76 -32.35
CA LEU A 438 -26.61 20.94 -33.56
C LEU A 438 -25.78 19.68 -33.30
N LEU A 439 -24.62 19.82 -32.64
CA LEU A 439 -23.79 18.69 -32.23
C LEU A 439 -24.50 17.77 -31.25
N GLN A 440 -25.22 18.32 -30.27
CA GLN A 440 -25.97 17.55 -29.29
C GLN A 440 -27.04 16.68 -29.97
N ARG A 441 -27.78 17.26 -30.92
CA ARG A 441 -28.79 16.49 -31.70
C ARG A 441 -28.12 15.37 -32.49
N HIS A 442 -26.97 15.64 -33.10
CA HIS A 442 -26.24 14.64 -33.86
C HIS A 442 -25.76 13.48 -32.97
N PHE A 443 -25.08 13.78 -31.86
CA PHE A 443 -24.55 12.73 -30.98
C PHE A 443 -25.66 11.96 -30.26
N PHE A 444 -26.65 12.64 -29.69
CA PHE A 444 -27.71 11.94 -28.94
C PHE A 444 -28.63 11.11 -29.82
N GLY A 445 -28.76 11.50 -31.11
CA GLY A 445 -29.61 10.76 -32.06
C GLY A 445 -28.91 9.59 -32.77
N LYS A 446 -27.59 9.65 -32.95
CA LYS A 446 -26.87 8.71 -33.82
C LYS A 446 -25.77 7.91 -33.11
N PHE A 447 -25.35 8.30 -31.90
CA PHE A 447 -24.22 7.69 -31.20
C PHE A 447 -24.63 7.02 -29.91
N ARG A 448 -23.80 6.05 -29.46
CA ARG A 448 -24.02 5.30 -28.22
C ARG A 448 -22.76 5.35 -27.34
N TYR A 449 -22.98 5.41 -26.06
CA TYR A 449 -21.90 5.26 -25.09
C TYR A 449 -21.50 3.78 -24.94
N THR A 450 -20.19 3.51 -24.91
CA THR A 450 -19.63 2.20 -24.58
C THR A 450 -18.31 2.36 -23.82
N ARG A 451 -18.08 1.50 -22.85
CA ARG A 451 -16.84 1.47 -22.06
C ARG A 451 -15.75 0.58 -22.66
N TYR A 452 -16.13 -0.28 -23.59
CA TYR A 452 -15.22 -1.25 -24.13
C TYR A 452 -14.37 -0.64 -25.23
N ASN A 453 -13.02 -0.75 -25.10
CA ASN A 453 -12.09 -0.38 -26.17
C ASN A 453 -12.20 -1.33 -27.37
N SER A 454 -12.69 -2.56 -27.16
CA SER A 454 -13.05 -3.48 -28.22
C SER A 454 -14.50 -3.24 -28.62
N ILE A 455 -14.70 -2.78 -29.84
CA ILE A 455 -16.05 -2.59 -30.38
C ILE A 455 -16.77 -3.94 -30.38
N PRO A 456 -17.94 -4.07 -29.69
CA PRO A 456 -18.72 -5.31 -29.73
C PRO A 456 -19.03 -5.73 -31.17
N ARG A 457 -19.11 -7.04 -31.42
CA ARG A 457 -19.33 -7.56 -32.78
C ARG A 457 -20.60 -7.03 -33.45
N ASP A 458 -21.65 -6.90 -32.68
CA ASP A 458 -22.93 -6.34 -33.11
C ASP A 458 -22.81 -4.90 -33.61
N ILE A 459 -22.07 -4.04 -32.89
CA ILE A 459 -21.78 -2.66 -33.28
C ILE A 459 -20.90 -2.61 -34.53
N LYS A 460 -19.90 -3.48 -34.60
CA LYS A 460 -19.03 -3.58 -35.78
C LYS A 460 -19.82 -4.02 -37.00
N THR A 461 -20.67 -5.02 -36.84
CA THR A 461 -21.53 -5.54 -37.95
C THR A 461 -22.52 -4.47 -38.42
N TRP A 462 -23.11 -3.71 -37.49
CA TRP A 462 -24.01 -2.61 -37.84
C TRP A 462 -23.26 -1.49 -38.58
N ALA A 463 -22.10 -1.09 -38.14
CA ALA A 463 -21.27 -0.05 -38.80
C ALA A 463 -20.82 -0.50 -40.21
N GLU A 464 -20.55 -1.80 -40.44
CA GLU A 464 -20.23 -2.37 -41.75
C GLU A 464 -21.45 -2.41 -42.66
N GLN A 465 -22.66 -2.65 -42.13
CA GLN A 465 -23.90 -2.62 -42.91
C GLN A 465 -24.27 -1.19 -43.32
N ASP A 466 -24.19 -0.23 -42.41
CA ASP A 466 -24.47 1.18 -42.66
C ASP A 466 -23.51 1.77 -43.74
N ARG A 467 -22.26 1.35 -43.72
CA ARG A 467 -21.24 1.71 -44.73
C ARG A 467 -21.61 1.20 -46.14
N LYS A 468 -22.10 -0.05 -46.24
CA LYS A 468 -22.54 -0.61 -47.50
C LYS A 468 -23.74 0.11 -48.09
N VAL A 469 -24.64 0.57 -47.25
CA VAL A 469 -25.85 1.32 -47.64
C VAL A 469 -25.49 2.75 -48.06
N ALA A 470 -24.49 3.40 -47.40
CA ALA A 470 -24.14 4.80 -47.65
C ALA A 470 -23.20 4.98 -48.88
N GLY A 471 -22.71 3.92 -49.51
CA GLY A 471 -21.83 4.00 -50.71
C GLY A 471 -20.43 4.57 -50.42
N TYR A 472 -19.99 4.51 -49.18
CA TYR A 472 -18.71 5.09 -48.74
C TYR A 472 -17.51 4.31 -49.26
N VAL A 473 -16.61 4.98 -49.99
CA VAL A 473 -15.27 4.52 -50.26
C VAL A 473 -14.42 4.77 -49.03
N ALA A 474 -14.01 3.71 -48.38
CA ALA A 474 -13.14 3.82 -47.19
C ALA A 474 -11.84 4.56 -47.57
N ALA A 475 -11.54 5.63 -46.83
CA ALA A 475 -10.19 6.15 -46.81
C ALA A 475 -9.23 5.06 -46.32
N GLU A 476 -8.09 4.91 -46.94
CA GLU A 476 -7.03 4.00 -46.49
C GLU A 476 -6.66 4.39 -45.05
N ASP A 477 -6.86 3.47 -44.10
CA ASP A 477 -6.61 3.59 -42.66
C ASP A 477 -7.27 4.79 -41.97
N PRO A 478 -8.56 4.71 -41.60
CA PRO A 478 -9.21 5.77 -40.81
C PRO A 478 -8.54 5.91 -39.43
N THR A 479 -8.37 7.15 -38.98
CA THR A 479 -7.92 7.42 -37.61
C THR A 479 -8.88 6.85 -36.58
N MET A 480 -8.47 6.73 -35.31
CA MET A 480 -9.38 6.31 -34.24
C MET A 480 -10.61 7.24 -34.15
N LEU A 481 -10.41 8.55 -34.32
CA LEU A 481 -11.50 9.54 -34.30
C LEU A 481 -12.39 9.39 -35.54
N GLY A 482 -11.82 9.19 -36.73
CA GLY A 482 -12.56 8.94 -37.95
C GLY A 482 -13.37 7.65 -37.88
N THR A 483 -12.78 6.60 -37.30
CA THR A 483 -13.50 5.33 -37.02
C THR A 483 -14.71 5.58 -36.11
N PHE A 484 -14.55 6.39 -35.05
CA PHE A 484 -15.64 6.74 -34.15
C PHE A 484 -16.73 7.54 -34.86
N LEU A 485 -16.39 8.61 -35.54
CA LEU A 485 -17.38 9.52 -36.13
C LEU A 485 -18.13 8.94 -37.32
N GLN A 486 -17.43 8.25 -38.22
CA GLN A 486 -18.00 7.77 -39.48
C GLN A 486 -18.51 6.33 -39.44
N PHE A 487 -17.88 5.45 -38.59
CA PHE A 487 -18.14 4.01 -38.70
C PHE A 487 -18.81 3.41 -37.47
N THR A 488 -18.17 3.54 -36.28
CA THR A 488 -18.65 2.82 -35.10
C THR A 488 -19.77 3.53 -34.38
N ARG A 489 -19.75 4.85 -34.37
CA ARG A 489 -20.69 5.72 -33.66
C ARG A 489 -20.90 5.29 -32.20
N ALA A 490 -19.89 4.62 -31.63
CA ALA A 490 -19.88 4.11 -30.27
C ALA A 490 -18.50 4.32 -29.62
N GLY A 491 -18.48 4.89 -28.43
CA GLY A 491 -17.26 5.19 -27.71
C GLY A 491 -17.53 5.71 -26.30
N HIS A 492 -16.47 5.94 -25.53
CA HIS A 492 -16.58 6.51 -24.20
C HIS A 492 -16.41 8.06 -24.24
N CYS A 493 -16.57 8.71 -23.11
CA CYS A 493 -16.58 10.18 -23.00
C CYS A 493 -15.40 10.87 -23.69
N GLU A 494 -14.18 10.29 -23.72
CA GLU A 494 -13.02 10.89 -24.37
C GLU A 494 -13.20 11.03 -25.89
N PHE A 495 -13.90 10.12 -26.55
CA PHE A 495 -14.24 10.24 -27.97
C PHE A 495 -15.23 11.37 -28.23
N PHE A 496 -16.30 11.45 -27.41
CA PHE A 496 -17.29 12.52 -27.52
C PHE A 496 -16.67 13.88 -27.25
N ALA A 497 -15.85 14.01 -26.21
CA ALA A 497 -15.15 15.25 -25.87
C ALA A 497 -14.19 15.70 -26.98
N THR A 498 -13.41 14.75 -27.54
CA THR A 498 -12.46 15.03 -28.62
C THR A 498 -13.18 15.42 -29.90
N ALA A 499 -14.22 14.67 -30.29
CA ALA A 499 -15.04 14.97 -31.46
C ALA A 499 -15.71 16.34 -31.34
N SER A 500 -16.33 16.64 -30.19
CA SER A 500 -16.96 17.92 -29.94
C SER A 500 -15.96 19.07 -30.03
N ALA A 501 -14.79 18.93 -29.42
CA ALA A 501 -13.75 19.96 -29.47
C ALA A 501 -13.27 20.22 -30.91
N LEU A 502 -12.97 19.18 -31.66
CA LEU A 502 -12.43 19.36 -33.02
C LEU A 502 -13.50 19.78 -34.04
N LEU A 503 -14.73 19.32 -33.93
CA LEU A 503 -15.84 19.78 -34.77
C LEU A 503 -16.19 21.25 -34.50
N LEU A 504 -16.18 21.70 -33.25
CA LEU A 504 -16.36 23.12 -32.93
C LEU A 504 -15.20 23.98 -33.47
N ARG A 505 -13.96 23.48 -33.44
CA ARG A 505 -12.80 24.14 -34.08
C ARG A 505 -13.00 24.27 -35.60
N GLU A 506 -13.50 23.22 -36.24
CA GLU A 506 -13.81 23.26 -37.68
C GLU A 506 -14.88 24.30 -37.99
N ALA A 507 -15.79 24.57 -37.05
CA ALA A 507 -16.76 25.66 -37.15
C ALA A 507 -16.23 27.02 -36.64
N GLY A 508 -14.93 27.16 -36.40
CA GLY A 508 -14.26 28.39 -36.00
C GLY A 508 -14.42 28.78 -34.52
N VAL A 509 -14.85 27.86 -33.67
CA VAL A 509 -15.02 28.12 -32.23
C VAL A 509 -13.76 27.62 -31.48
N PRO A 510 -13.07 28.47 -30.73
CA PRO A 510 -11.94 28.05 -29.89
C PRO A 510 -12.42 27.04 -28.82
N THR A 511 -11.71 25.91 -28.68
CA THR A 511 -12.08 24.87 -27.73
C THR A 511 -10.90 24.28 -27.02
N ARG A 512 -11.14 23.76 -25.82
CA ARG A 512 -10.20 22.99 -24.98
C ARG A 512 -10.81 21.67 -24.59
N TYR A 513 -9.99 20.63 -24.62
CA TYR A 513 -10.37 19.33 -24.05
C TYR A 513 -10.14 19.37 -22.55
N VAL A 514 -11.06 18.77 -21.79
CA VAL A 514 -11.04 18.76 -20.32
C VAL A 514 -11.15 17.33 -19.82
N SER A 515 -10.33 17.00 -18.85
CA SER A 515 -10.47 15.78 -18.04
C SER A 515 -10.79 16.14 -16.58
N GLY A 516 -11.64 15.34 -15.96
CA GLY A 516 -12.06 15.57 -14.58
C GLY A 516 -12.98 14.49 -14.08
N PHE A 517 -13.94 14.88 -13.25
CA PHE A 517 -14.93 13.97 -12.68
C PHE A 517 -16.33 14.57 -12.78
N ALA A 518 -17.33 13.71 -12.98
CA ALA A 518 -18.73 14.05 -12.80
C ALA A 518 -19.15 13.80 -11.35
N VAL A 519 -19.95 14.70 -10.80
CA VAL A 519 -20.48 14.61 -9.44
C VAL A 519 -21.87 13.98 -9.52
N MET A 520 -21.97 12.68 -9.27
CA MET A 520 -23.19 11.91 -9.51
C MET A 520 -23.75 11.22 -8.28
N GLU A 521 -22.88 10.66 -7.42
CA GLU A 521 -23.28 9.93 -6.22
C GLU A 521 -23.45 10.91 -5.05
N ILE A 522 -24.67 11.36 -4.83
CA ILE A 522 -25.03 12.27 -3.72
C ILE A 522 -25.79 11.49 -2.67
N ASP A 523 -25.29 11.54 -1.43
CA ASP A 523 -25.94 10.95 -0.28
C ASP A 523 -27.20 11.76 0.05
N PRO A 524 -28.41 11.15 0.05
CA PRO A 524 -29.66 11.87 0.21
C PRO A 524 -29.88 12.45 1.62
N GLU A 525 -29.20 11.92 2.64
CA GLU A 525 -29.35 12.39 4.01
C GLU A 525 -28.42 13.56 4.32
N SER A 526 -27.17 13.47 3.90
CA SER A 526 -26.13 14.49 4.20
C SER A 526 -25.93 15.51 3.08
N GLY A 527 -26.41 15.22 1.86
CA GLY A 527 -26.10 16.01 0.67
C GLY A 527 -24.64 15.89 0.21
N GLU A 528 -23.83 15.06 0.87
CA GLU A 528 -22.43 14.85 0.51
C GLU A 528 -22.30 14.11 -0.82
N ALA A 529 -21.49 14.62 -1.73
CA ALA A 529 -21.18 13.91 -2.96
C ALA A 529 -19.88 13.10 -2.80
N ARG A 530 -19.95 11.81 -3.22
CA ARG A 530 -18.81 10.91 -3.30
C ARG A 530 -18.37 10.78 -4.75
N VAL A 531 -17.14 11.23 -5.03
CA VAL A 531 -16.56 11.17 -6.37
C VAL A 531 -15.58 9.99 -6.41
N ARG A 532 -15.94 8.97 -7.19
CA ARG A 532 -15.15 7.74 -7.33
C ARG A 532 -14.25 7.80 -8.58
N GLY A 533 -13.28 6.90 -8.66
CA GLY A 533 -12.53 6.70 -9.89
C GLY A 533 -13.43 6.36 -11.08
N THR A 534 -14.53 5.62 -10.88
CA THR A 534 -15.54 5.33 -11.90
C THR A 534 -16.24 6.58 -12.46
N HIS A 535 -16.27 7.68 -11.70
CA HIS A 535 -16.86 8.95 -12.12
C HIS A 535 -15.92 9.82 -12.96
N ALA A 536 -14.71 9.31 -13.31
CA ALA A 536 -13.80 10.01 -14.20
C ALA A 536 -14.49 10.30 -15.54
N HIS A 537 -14.40 11.53 -15.99
CA HIS A 537 -15.14 12.04 -17.14
C HIS A 537 -14.30 12.99 -18.00
N ALA A 538 -14.65 13.08 -19.28
CA ALA A 538 -14.08 14.02 -20.22
C ALA A 538 -15.17 14.79 -20.93
N TRP A 539 -14.92 16.07 -21.14
CA TRP A 539 -15.77 16.99 -21.91
C TRP A 539 -14.91 18.01 -22.64
N CYS A 540 -15.50 18.98 -23.33
CA CYS A 540 -14.75 20.10 -23.82
C CYS A 540 -15.30 21.43 -23.31
N ARG A 541 -14.52 22.48 -23.43
CA ARG A 541 -14.94 23.87 -23.20
C ARG A 541 -14.86 24.65 -24.50
N ALA A 542 -15.88 25.43 -24.80
CA ALA A 542 -15.96 26.28 -25.95
C ALA A 542 -15.97 27.74 -25.52
N TRP A 543 -15.23 28.59 -26.25
CA TRP A 543 -15.23 30.00 -26.01
C TRP A 543 -16.42 30.68 -26.69
N ASP A 544 -17.25 31.32 -25.90
CA ASP A 544 -18.34 32.15 -26.43
C ASP A 544 -17.91 33.62 -26.49
N GLU A 545 -17.77 34.10 -27.70
CA GLU A 545 -17.34 35.47 -27.96
C GLU A 545 -18.35 36.51 -27.49
N ALA A 546 -19.64 36.15 -27.41
CA ALA A 546 -20.72 37.03 -26.97
C ALA A 546 -20.65 37.29 -25.46
N SER A 547 -20.44 36.28 -24.67
CA SER A 547 -20.29 36.38 -23.22
C SER A 547 -18.86 36.57 -22.75
N LYS A 548 -17.87 36.49 -23.66
CA LYS A 548 -16.44 36.50 -23.32
C LYS A 548 -16.04 35.46 -22.27
N SER A 549 -16.67 34.30 -22.33
CA SER A 549 -16.48 33.25 -21.34
C SER A 549 -16.35 31.85 -21.94
N TRP A 550 -15.74 30.94 -21.17
CA TRP A 550 -15.64 29.56 -21.53
C TRP A 550 -16.90 28.81 -21.04
N ILE A 551 -17.58 28.08 -21.91
CA ILE A 551 -18.77 27.27 -21.64
C ILE A 551 -18.37 25.79 -21.60
N ASP A 552 -18.77 25.05 -20.57
CA ASP A 552 -18.64 23.60 -20.52
C ASP A 552 -19.58 22.92 -21.52
N VAL A 553 -19.05 22.04 -22.36
CA VAL A 553 -19.76 21.33 -23.42
C VAL A 553 -19.57 19.85 -23.24
N ASP A 554 -20.52 19.21 -22.59
CA ASP A 554 -20.58 17.76 -22.44
C ASP A 554 -21.67 17.18 -23.37
N LEU A 555 -21.23 16.54 -24.43
CA LEU A 555 -22.09 15.91 -25.42
C LEU A 555 -22.04 14.38 -25.35
N THR A 556 -21.60 13.83 -24.26
CA THR A 556 -21.69 12.40 -23.96
C THR A 556 -23.18 12.05 -23.77
N PRO A 557 -23.74 11.04 -24.47
CA PRO A 557 -25.11 10.63 -24.28
C PRO A 557 -25.42 10.34 -22.80
N PRO A 558 -26.53 10.83 -22.24
CA PRO A 558 -26.79 10.82 -20.79
C PRO A 558 -26.88 9.42 -20.19
N ASP A 559 -27.12 8.38 -21.01
CA ASP A 559 -27.17 7.00 -20.58
C ASP A 559 -25.86 6.48 -20.01
N TRP A 560 -24.74 7.19 -20.23
CA TRP A 560 -23.45 6.76 -19.71
C TRP A 560 -23.41 6.60 -18.19
N ALA A 561 -24.14 7.45 -17.46
CA ALA A 561 -24.24 7.40 -16.01
C ALA A 561 -24.90 6.10 -15.51
N ASN A 562 -25.86 5.56 -16.27
CA ASN A 562 -26.56 4.31 -15.96
C ASN A 562 -25.80 3.07 -16.44
N LEU A 563 -24.94 3.23 -17.44
CA LEU A 563 -24.13 2.15 -18.01
C LEU A 563 -22.80 1.94 -17.26
N GLU A 564 -22.45 2.83 -16.36
CA GLU A 564 -21.38 2.61 -15.40
C GLU A 564 -21.93 1.66 -14.32
N PRO A 565 -21.74 0.32 -14.41
CA PRO A 565 -22.34 -0.58 -13.45
C PRO A 565 -21.80 -0.31 -12.07
N ASP A 566 -22.68 -0.41 -11.12
CA ASP A 566 -22.36 -0.74 -9.76
C ASP A 566 -21.49 -2.00 -9.73
N GLN A 567 -20.19 -1.86 -9.96
CA GLN A 567 -19.22 -2.86 -9.55
C GLN A 567 -19.10 -2.85 -8.02
N ALA A 568 -20.21 -2.55 -7.35
CA ALA A 568 -20.30 -2.62 -5.93
C ALA A 568 -20.02 -4.07 -5.52
N SER A 569 -18.78 -4.34 -5.16
CA SER A 569 -18.40 -5.56 -4.46
C SER A 569 -19.29 -5.67 -3.23
N ARG A 570 -19.71 -6.88 -2.84
CA ARG A 570 -20.41 -7.13 -1.56
C ARG A 570 -19.68 -6.54 -0.34
N PHE A 571 -18.41 -6.17 -0.52
CA PHE A 571 -17.55 -5.52 0.49
C PHE A 571 -17.32 -4.03 0.23
N GLN A 572 -18.06 -3.41 -0.72
CA GLN A 572 -17.83 -2.00 -1.07
C GLN A 572 -18.16 -1.09 0.12
N GLU A 573 -19.28 -1.31 0.77
CA GLU A 573 -19.69 -0.53 1.96
C GLU A 573 -18.64 -0.62 3.08
N LEU A 574 -18.09 -1.82 3.32
CA LEU A 574 -17.04 -2.02 4.30
C LEU A 574 -15.74 -1.30 3.89
N SER A 575 -15.40 -1.36 2.60
CA SER A 575 -14.24 -0.66 2.05
C SER A 575 -14.38 0.85 2.21
N ASP A 576 -15.53 1.39 1.85
CA ASP A 576 -15.88 2.81 1.97
C ASP A 576 -15.83 3.25 3.44
N TRP A 577 -16.43 2.45 4.35
CA TRP A 577 -16.39 2.72 5.78
C TRP A 577 -14.94 2.77 6.32
N ILE A 578 -14.10 1.82 5.93
CA ILE A 578 -12.67 1.80 6.32
C ILE A 578 -11.96 3.04 5.78
N GLN A 579 -12.18 3.38 4.50
CA GLN A 579 -11.56 4.55 3.87
C GLN A 579 -11.98 5.84 4.59
N LEU A 580 -13.27 6.04 4.83
CA LEU A 580 -13.80 7.21 5.52
C LEU A 580 -13.26 7.33 6.96
N ARG A 581 -13.17 6.21 7.69
CA ARG A 581 -12.60 6.19 9.05
C ARG A 581 -11.11 6.53 9.03
N ARG A 582 -10.38 6.02 8.03
CA ARG A 582 -8.96 6.34 7.85
C ARG A 582 -8.78 7.83 7.56
N GLU A 583 -9.53 8.42 6.63
CA GLU A 583 -9.46 9.84 6.32
C GLU A 583 -9.75 10.70 7.55
N ASN A 584 -10.83 10.40 8.27
CA ASN A 584 -11.19 11.12 9.50
C ASN A 584 -10.11 11.01 10.57
N LEU A 585 -9.45 9.83 10.70
CA LEU A 585 -8.34 9.62 11.62
C LEU A 585 -7.12 10.46 11.23
N LEU A 586 -6.80 10.55 9.93
CA LEU A 586 -5.69 11.35 9.44
C LEU A 586 -5.92 12.85 9.67
N VAL A 587 -7.13 13.35 9.36
CA VAL A 587 -7.51 14.73 9.65
C VAL A 587 -7.47 15.02 11.16
N TRP A 588 -7.99 14.09 11.99
CA TRP A 588 -7.92 14.24 13.45
C TRP A 588 -6.48 14.24 13.96
N ARG A 589 -5.62 13.36 13.42
CA ARG A 589 -4.19 13.27 13.76
C ARG A 589 -3.48 14.61 13.59
N ASP A 590 -3.75 15.29 12.46
CA ASP A 590 -3.02 16.49 12.06
C ASP A 590 -3.44 17.75 12.86
N ARG A 591 -4.48 17.64 13.72
CA ARG A 591 -4.82 18.69 14.66
C ARG A 591 -3.74 18.85 15.73
N PRO A 592 -3.45 20.09 16.17
CA PRO A 592 -2.45 20.36 17.21
C PRO A 592 -2.68 19.52 18.48
N GLY A 593 -1.62 18.90 18.97
CA GLY A 593 -1.64 18.09 20.22
C GLY A 593 -2.05 16.61 20.04
N ASN A 594 -2.75 16.22 18.98
CA ASN A 594 -3.25 14.85 18.83
C ASN A 594 -2.13 13.83 18.57
N MET A 595 -1.02 14.25 17.93
CA MET A 595 0.15 13.38 17.77
C MET A 595 0.76 12.96 19.12
N ALA A 596 0.76 13.83 20.11
CA ALA A 596 1.23 13.49 21.46
C ALA A 596 0.33 12.43 22.12
N ILE A 597 -1.00 12.54 21.93
CA ILE A 597 -1.97 11.55 22.43
C ILE A 597 -1.73 10.19 21.75
N ILE A 598 -1.59 10.16 20.42
CA ILE A 598 -1.31 8.93 19.67
C ILE A 598 -0.02 8.29 20.17
N THR A 599 1.04 9.08 20.28
CA THR A 599 2.34 8.62 20.76
C THR A 599 2.24 8.03 22.17
N ALA A 600 1.55 8.70 23.08
CA ALA A 600 1.34 8.21 24.43
C ALA A 600 0.53 6.90 24.47
N VAL A 601 -0.58 6.83 23.73
CA VAL A 601 -1.42 5.61 23.65
C VAL A 601 -0.65 4.42 23.07
N LEU A 602 0.20 4.64 22.05
CA LEU A 602 0.97 3.58 21.42
C LEU A 602 2.20 3.16 22.26
N LEU A 603 2.90 4.11 22.90
CA LEU A 603 4.11 3.82 23.67
C LEU A 603 3.79 3.19 25.02
N THR A 604 2.68 3.57 25.67
CA THR A 604 2.35 3.09 27.02
C THR A 604 2.30 1.55 27.12
N PRO A 605 1.53 0.81 26.29
CA PRO A 605 1.49 -0.65 26.36
C PRO A 605 2.84 -1.28 26.01
N LEU A 606 3.61 -0.67 25.10
CA LEU A 606 4.95 -1.12 24.75
C LEU A 606 5.91 -0.98 25.95
N LEU A 607 5.90 0.16 26.62
CA LEU A 607 6.73 0.40 27.83
C LEU A 607 6.34 -0.52 28.97
N ILE A 608 5.03 -0.74 29.20
CA ILE A 608 4.54 -1.71 30.19
C ILE A 608 5.03 -3.13 29.84
N GLY A 609 4.94 -3.53 28.58
CA GLY A 609 5.41 -4.83 28.10
C GLY A 609 6.92 -4.99 28.29
N LEU A 610 7.70 -3.99 27.95
CA LEU A 610 9.16 -3.95 28.16
C LEU A 610 9.54 -4.00 29.64
N ALA A 611 8.85 -3.21 30.48
CA ALA A 611 9.07 -3.22 31.93
C ALA A 611 8.74 -4.59 32.54
N TYR A 612 7.65 -5.23 32.13
CA TYR A 612 7.29 -6.58 32.55
C TYR A 612 8.36 -7.60 32.16
N ILE A 613 8.85 -7.53 30.91
CA ILE A 613 9.92 -8.41 30.43
C ILE A 613 11.20 -8.13 31.19
N GLY A 614 11.61 -6.87 31.34
CA GLY A 614 12.80 -6.49 32.07
C GLY A 614 12.79 -7.01 33.51
N ARG A 615 11.65 -6.86 34.21
CA ARG A 615 11.44 -7.42 35.55
C ARG A 615 11.57 -8.94 35.58
N ASN A 616 10.98 -9.64 34.58
CA ASN A 616 11.08 -11.11 34.51
C ASN A 616 12.50 -11.56 34.19
N LEU A 617 13.19 -10.88 33.27
CA LEU A 617 14.59 -11.14 32.96
C LEU A 617 15.49 -10.93 34.19
N TRP A 618 15.27 -9.85 34.93
CA TRP A 618 16.04 -9.59 36.13
C TRP A 618 15.83 -10.65 37.20
N ARG A 619 14.59 -11.15 37.36
CA ARG A 619 14.23 -12.20 38.32
C ARG A 619 14.70 -13.60 37.91
N SER A 620 14.79 -13.89 36.63
CA SER A 620 15.17 -15.21 36.09
C SER A 620 16.66 -15.30 35.70
N ARG A 621 17.46 -14.27 36.02
CA ARG A 621 18.88 -14.24 35.70
C ARG A 621 19.64 -15.31 36.50
N SER A 622 20.16 -16.29 35.80
CA SER A 622 21.09 -17.29 36.36
C SER A 622 22.46 -17.16 35.68
N ARG A 623 23.55 -17.24 36.44
CA ARG A 623 24.88 -17.41 35.89
C ARG A 623 25.12 -18.90 35.72
N VAL A 624 25.31 -19.33 34.49
CA VAL A 624 25.77 -20.69 34.21
C VAL A 624 27.30 -20.63 34.27
N ASP A 625 27.88 -21.18 35.35
CA ASP A 625 29.31 -21.43 35.39
C ASP A 625 29.59 -22.55 34.38
N GLY A 626 30.17 -22.17 33.25
CA GLY A 626 30.57 -23.12 32.21
C GLY A 626 31.70 -24.00 32.74
N GLY A 627 31.50 -25.30 32.74
CA GLY A 627 32.58 -26.24 32.85
C GLY A 627 33.64 -25.98 31.79
N LYS A 628 34.87 -26.45 31.99
CA LYS A 628 36.06 -26.19 31.14
C LYS A 628 35.83 -26.42 29.63
N ASP A 629 34.78 -27.09 29.22
CA ASP A 629 34.44 -27.40 27.81
C ASP A 629 33.38 -26.50 27.17
N GLY A 630 32.86 -25.45 27.85
CA GLY A 630 31.93 -24.47 27.30
C GLY A 630 30.58 -25.03 26.82
N ARG A 631 30.26 -26.27 27.10
CA ARG A 631 28.98 -26.90 26.79
C ARG A 631 27.96 -26.50 27.87
N PRO A 632 26.80 -25.94 27.52
CA PRO A 632 25.72 -25.76 28.48
C PRO A 632 25.38 -27.14 29.04
N VAL A 633 25.40 -27.29 30.35
CA VAL A 633 24.87 -28.51 31.01
C VAL A 633 23.40 -28.57 30.57
N ALA A 634 23.07 -29.55 29.74
CA ALA A 634 21.69 -29.81 29.37
C ALA A 634 20.88 -30.00 30.67
N ALA A 635 19.77 -29.29 30.77
CA ALA A 635 18.86 -29.51 31.87
C ALA A 635 18.53 -31.00 31.85
N LEU A 636 18.87 -31.67 32.93
CA LEU A 636 18.62 -33.12 33.04
C LEU A 636 17.13 -33.37 32.78
N PRO A 637 16.77 -34.33 31.93
CA PRO A 637 15.39 -34.57 31.59
C PRO A 637 14.58 -34.89 32.85
N VAL A 638 13.43 -34.26 32.99
CA VAL A 638 12.49 -34.56 34.07
C VAL A 638 11.90 -35.94 33.76
N THR A 639 12.19 -36.90 34.59
CA THR A 639 11.66 -38.24 34.41
C THR A 639 10.36 -38.44 35.21
N PRO A 640 9.49 -39.40 34.84
CA PRO A 640 8.22 -39.69 35.51
C PRO A 640 8.37 -40.03 37.01
N LEU A 641 9.56 -40.43 37.49
CA LEU A 641 9.81 -40.73 38.91
C LEU A 641 9.45 -39.54 39.84
N SER A 642 9.51 -38.30 39.34
CA SER A 642 9.11 -37.10 40.09
C SER A 642 7.62 -37.11 40.49
N ASP A 643 6.77 -37.86 39.80
CA ASP A 643 5.34 -37.94 40.12
C ASP A 643 5.04 -38.70 41.40
N LEU A 644 6.02 -39.50 41.88
CA LEU A 644 5.95 -40.17 43.18
C LEU A 644 6.24 -39.21 44.35
N GLU A 645 6.81 -38.05 44.14
CA GLU A 645 7.18 -37.12 45.23
C GLU A 645 5.96 -36.69 46.06
N LYS A 646 4.82 -36.41 45.40
CA LYS A 646 3.59 -36.01 46.12
C LYS A 646 3.00 -37.12 47.01
N PRO A 647 2.77 -38.33 46.50
CA PRO A 647 2.27 -39.43 47.36
C PRO A 647 3.31 -39.84 48.42
N ALA A 648 4.61 -39.87 48.09
CA ALA A 648 5.66 -40.16 49.04
C ALA A 648 5.76 -39.16 50.20
N ARG A 649 5.52 -37.87 49.94
CA ARG A 649 5.51 -36.83 50.96
C ARG A 649 4.44 -37.05 52.03
N LYS A 650 3.32 -37.64 51.69
CA LYS A 650 2.28 -37.99 52.68
C LYS A 650 2.71 -39.08 53.67
N LEU A 651 3.62 -39.96 53.23
CA LEU A 651 4.06 -41.14 54.01
C LEU A 651 5.40 -40.93 54.71
N LEU A 652 6.32 -40.14 54.10
CA LEU A 652 7.68 -39.91 54.61
C LEU A 652 7.89 -38.47 55.18
N GLY A 653 6.91 -37.58 55.02
CA GLY A 653 7.09 -36.18 55.32
C GLY A 653 7.82 -35.43 54.20
N GLU A 654 8.21 -34.17 54.46
CA GLU A 654 8.94 -33.38 53.46
C GLU A 654 10.36 -33.89 53.23
N ARG A 655 10.77 -33.91 51.97
CA ARG A 655 12.14 -34.32 51.59
C ARG A 655 13.16 -33.33 52.15
N PRO A 656 14.18 -33.80 52.89
CA PRO A 656 15.21 -32.93 53.44
C PRO A 656 15.92 -32.12 52.34
N PRO A 657 16.27 -30.84 52.58
CA PRO A 657 17.04 -30.06 51.63
C PRO A 657 18.37 -30.73 51.28
N GLY A 658 18.66 -30.86 49.95
CA GLY A 658 19.87 -31.50 49.46
C GLY A 658 19.81 -33.03 49.32
N MET A 659 18.77 -33.71 49.77
CA MET A 659 18.60 -35.15 49.56
C MET A 659 18.09 -35.43 48.15
N PRO A 660 18.78 -36.27 47.33
CA PRO A 660 18.29 -36.69 46.02
C PRO A 660 16.96 -37.45 46.09
N LEU A 661 16.13 -37.37 45.03
CA LEU A 661 14.80 -37.97 45.00
C LEU A 661 14.85 -39.48 45.15
N ALA A 662 15.75 -40.17 44.44
CA ALA A 662 15.84 -41.62 44.45
C ALA A 662 16.19 -42.23 45.81
N PRO A 663 17.23 -41.77 46.56
CA PRO A 663 17.50 -42.25 47.93
C PRO A 663 16.38 -41.93 48.90
N TRP A 664 15.65 -40.81 48.73
CA TRP A 664 14.52 -40.48 49.58
C TRP A 664 13.34 -41.40 49.32
N LEU A 665 13.01 -41.70 48.06
CA LEU A 665 11.95 -42.66 47.72
C LEU A 665 12.31 -44.08 48.13
N ALA A 666 13.58 -44.49 48.13
CA ALA A 666 14.01 -45.82 48.60
C ALA A 666 13.60 -46.12 50.04
N GLN A 667 13.35 -45.11 50.88
CA GLN A 667 12.83 -45.27 52.24
C GLN A 667 11.38 -45.81 52.26
N LEU A 668 10.68 -45.81 51.15
CA LEU A 668 9.36 -46.43 51.00
C LEU A 668 9.42 -47.94 50.79
N SER A 669 10.56 -48.50 50.41
CA SER A 669 10.71 -49.95 50.14
C SER A 669 10.11 -50.90 51.22
N PRO A 670 10.28 -50.62 52.52
CA PRO A 670 9.67 -51.51 53.57
C PRO A 670 8.16 -51.39 53.64
N ARG A 671 7.54 -50.41 53.04
CA ARG A 671 6.10 -50.12 53.07
C ARG A 671 5.34 -50.55 51.84
N LEU A 672 6.06 -51.00 50.81
CA LEU A 672 5.47 -51.41 49.54
C LEU A 672 5.25 -52.90 49.49
N PRO A 673 4.14 -53.39 48.93
CA PRO A 673 3.90 -54.87 48.76
C PRO A 673 4.97 -55.56 47.91
N GLU A 674 5.46 -54.80 46.86
CA GLU A 674 6.51 -55.29 45.97
C GLU A 674 7.71 -54.30 45.93
N PRO A 675 8.65 -54.37 46.86
CA PRO A 675 9.81 -53.45 46.94
C PRO A 675 10.68 -53.46 45.72
N GLY A 676 10.70 -54.55 44.93
CA GLY A 676 11.46 -54.69 43.69
C GLY A 676 11.02 -53.68 42.60
N LEU A 677 9.77 -53.30 42.55
CA LEU A 677 9.25 -52.33 41.56
C LEU A 677 9.85 -50.92 41.74
N LEU A 678 10.03 -50.48 42.96
CA LEU A 678 10.65 -49.19 43.26
C LEU A 678 12.13 -49.23 42.90
N ALA A 679 12.84 -50.31 43.16
CA ALA A 679 14.23 -50.46 42.79
C ALA A 679 14.44 -50.43 41.26
N GLN A 680 13.55 -51.11 40.51
CA GLN A 680 13.55 -51.04 39.02
C GLN A 680 13.26 -49.65 38.51
N ALA A 681 12.25 -48.95 39.04
CA ALA A 681 11.93 -47.58 38.65
C ALA A 681 13.08 -46.61 38.94
N VAL A 682 13.78 -46.79 40.07
CA VAL A 682 14.97 -45.97 40.40
C VAL A 682 16.14 -46.28 39.46
N ALA A 683 16.38 -47.56 39.14
CA ALA A 683 17.44 -47.96 38.21
C ALA A 683 17.21 -47.39 36.80
N LEU A 684 15.99 -47.52 36.25
CA LEU A 684 15.58 -46.92 34.97
C LEU A 684 15.68 -45.40 34.99
N HIS A 685 15.29 -44.77 36.09
CA HIS A 685 15.45 -43.32 36.25
C HIS A 685 16.92 -42.90 36.20
N GLN A 686 17.81 -43.65 36.85
CA GLN A 686 19.24 -43.37 36.87
C GLN A 686 19.86 -43.55 35.48
N SER A 687 19.51 -44.62 34.76
CA SER A 687 19.95 -44.87 33.40
C SER A 687 19.48 -43.75 32.47
N LEU A 688 18.20 -43.44 32.42
CA LEU A 688 17.61 -42.40 31.58
C LEU A 688 18.18 -40.98 31.84
N ARG A 689 18.63 -40.75 33.08
CA ARG A 689 19.08 -39.41 33.49
C ARG A 689 20.59 -39.19 33.43
N PHE A 690 21.37 -40.22 33.67
CA PHE A 690 22.82 -40.11 33.89
C PHE A 690 23.65 -40.95 32.93
N ASP A 691 23.05 -41.91 32.20
CA ASP A 691 23.76 -42.67 31.20
C ASP A 691 24.07 -41.78 29.96
N PRO A 692 25.33 -41.74 29.51
CA PRO A 692 25.72 -41.01 28.32
C PRO A 692 25.20 -41.64 27.01
N ALA A 693 24.75 -42.91 27.03
CA ALA A 693 24.17 -43.58 25.88
C ALA A 693 22.75 -43.04 25.58
N GLU A 694 22.35 -43.07 24.32
CA GLU A 694 20.96 -42.72 23.95
C GLU A 694 20.01 -43.76 24.56
N PRO A 695 18.91 -43.34 25.22
CA PRO A 695 17.95 -44.27 25.82
C PRO A 695 17.36 -45.21 24.77
N GLU A 696 17.28 -46.48 25.09
CA GLU A 696 16.61 -47.48 24.24
C GLU A 696 15.11 -47.17 24.09
N ALA A 697 14.57 -47.44 22.88
CA ALA A 697 13.17 -47.19 22.59
C ALA A 697 12.30 -48.05 23.52
N GLY A 698 11.46 -47.41 24.35
CA GLY A 698 10.55 -48.05 25.30
C GLY A 698 10.91 -47.89 26.78
N GLN A 699 12.18 -47.59 27.13
CA GLN A 699 12.59 -47.43 28.55
C GLN A 699 11.82 -46.33 29.29
N LEU A 700 11.46 -45.23 28.59
CA LEU A 700 10.67 -44.15 29.18
C LEU A 700 9.21 -44.60 29.43
N GLU A 701 8.65 -45.41 28.54
CA GLU A 701 7.31 -45.95 28.68
C GLU A 701 7.25 -46.98 29.81
N GLU A 702 8.28 -47.80 29.91
CA GLU A 702 8.42 -48.78 31.01
C GLU A 702 8.52 -48.05 32.36
N LEU A 703 9.35 -47.03 32.48
CA LEU A 703 9.41 -46.20 33.69
C LEU A 703 8.05 -45.58 34.02
N GLN A 704 7.32 -45.12 33.02
CA GLN A 704 6.02 -44.49 33.20
C GLN A 704 4.94 -45.47 33.69
N GLN A 705 5.01 -46.74 33.23
CA GLN A 705 4.15 -47.83 33.71
C GLN A 705 4.48 -48.20 35.17
N LEU A 706 5.76 -48.36 35.51
CA LEU A 706 6.22 -48.62 36.86
C LEU A 706 5.81 -47.52 37.85
N VAL A 707 6.00 -46.27 37.48
CA VAL A 707 5.59 -45.14 38.30
C VAL A 707 4.08 -45.06 38.48
N THR A 708 3.30 -45.41 37.47
CA THR A 708 1.84 -45.46 37.56
C THR A 708 1.36 -46.55 38.51
N ARG A 709 2.02 -47.71 38.47
CA ARG A 709 1.73 -48.84 39.38
C ARG A 709 2.09 -48.51 40.82
N LEU A 710 3.30 -48.02 41.06
CA LEU A 710 3.77 -47.56 42.37
C LEU A 710 2.91 -46.44 42.96
N ARG A 711 2.42 -45.52 42.12
CA ARG A 711 1.52 -44.47 42.57
C ARG A 711 0.19 -45.01 43.07
N ARG A 712 -0.37 -46.03 42.43
CA ARG A 712 -1.60 -46.70 42.91
C ARG A 712 -1.36 -47.39 44.25
N GLU A 713 -0.25 -48.11 44.42
CA GLU A 713 0.11 -48.76 45.66
C GLU A 713 0.38 -47.78 46.82
N LEU A 714 0.88 -46.58 46.53
CA LEU A 714 1.11 -45.54 47.52
C LEU A 714 -0.16 -44.74 47.87
N THR A 715 -1.22 -44.88 47.10
CA THR A 715 -2.50 -44.15 47.31
C THR A 715 -3.62 -45.08 47.77
N SER A 716 -3.45 -46.43 47.66
CA SER A 716 -4.30 -47.45 48.28
C SER A 716 -3.94 -47.62 49.76
#